data_101894e327365583f477e8d6c7115929
#
_entry.id   101894e327365583f477e8d6c7115929
#
_cell.length_a   1.000
_cell.length_b   1.000
_cell.length_c   1.000
_cell.angle_alpha   90.00
_cell.angle_beta   90.00
_cell.angle_gamma   90.00
#
_symmetry.space_group_name_H-M   'P 1'
#
loop_
_entity.id
_entity.type
_entity.pdbx_description
1 polymer ?
#
loop_
_entity_poly.entity_id
_entity_poly.type
_entity_poly.pdbx_seq_one_letter_code
_entity_poly.pdbx_strand_id
1 'polypeptide(L)'
;MKMALQYLQSLEENIISPPSSSTPVYKDDCMFSFETPLDKTGLDICMHCFQAFSRDGHDYTRQHAQFFNHSIYLNYKKAPKKQTERDSEQPLKMVKLEIKEQTDDELFETKTQIYCAEIDQSVDYPSEEIPRHIANCAAAILKATSSDKKQEIKAWEQEIVPCPHAFDIEQSPLAELDTSQCAQCGLKENLWICVTCGSIGCGRAQFGGVAGNSHALKHHESFPDHHIAVKLGSLSLNSADSYCYTCNDEVKVPDLVRLLATFGIDISQTVKTEKTLTELQLEQNIKWDFNMSNESGDVLTPVFGKGLTGIKNLGNSCYLSSVLQVLFSVRDFSSAFYIEEGMPVEKILNPGDPSRDLETQLFKLGDGLLSGRYSIPDELTTEKVKFQRGIKPQGFKTLIGEGHMEFCTMQQQDAFEFLLYLLDKIEDQKLNGVSSTSPTQAFDFVLENKIKCHGCGGVRLAKELTNNIRLPVQDKVLRVGDDGKKVYSEVRLEDCLLELGTSETIEYQCPRCQKLQSGSKKQGLTSFPKYLILSPQRIKLENWVPIKLDVPIKFEEVIDLSNYKSTGLQTDEELLPEDDVSSSYSFNQDAMNALLAMGFPENRCKRALYTTGNRDADTAMNWLFEHMEDPDIDDPFEPAPAPGPKVSEQEVESLTSMGFDAKLAKKALLLSKGNIEQAVEWLFANPDDDGDISQDVASSPQERIKQMESSAAHSTKYILKGIICHKGVTIHSGHYVAFLKKQIEGQENWVLFNDEKVVLANEESIKEIEKTGYIYVFENSEL
;
A
#
# COMPACT_ATOMS: atom_id res chain seq x y z
N MET A 1 39.27 12.34 -22.65
CA MET A 1 39.80 13.03 -21.46
C MET A 1 40.20 14.48 -21.71
N LYS A 2 41.17 14.79 -22.61
CA LYS A 2 41.57 16.21 -22.90
C LYS A 2 40.40 17.09 -23.38
N MET A 3 39.55 16.58 -24.30
CA MET A 3 38.38 17.34 -24.79
C MET A 3 37.33 17.55 -23.67
N ALA A 4 37.13 16.59 -22.83
CA ALA A 4 36.18 16.73 -21.71
C ALA A 4 36.65 17.78 -20.69
N LEU A 5 37.95 17.81 -20.37
CA LEU A 5 38.50 18.82 -19.48
C LEU A 5 38.40 20.23 -20.10
N GLN A 6 38.69 20.37 -21.41
CA GLN A 6 38.54 21.66 -22.12
C GLN A 6 37.08 22.10 -22.14
N TYR A 7 36.13 21.17 -22.33
CA TYR A 7 34.71 21.47 -22.27
C TYR A 7 34.30 21.92 -20.87
N LEU A 8 34.68 21.20 -19.81
CA LEU A 8 34.38 21.60 -18.44
C LEU A 8 34.95 22.95 -18.05
N GLN A 9 36.15 23.29 -18.56
CA GLN A 9 36.81 24.60 -18.35
C GLN A 9 36.14 25.74 -19.13
N SER A 10 35.42 25.47 -20.21
CA SER A 10 34.69 26.46 -21.00
C SER A 10 33.33 26.86 -20.43
N LEU A 11 32.82 26.12 -19.42
CA LEU A 11 31.52 26.36 -18.81
C LEU A 11 31.58 27.57 -17.86
N GLU A 12 30.51 28.36 -17.87
CA GLU A 12 30.37 29.49 -16.95
C GLU A 12 30.18 29.00 -15.51
N GLU A 13 30.77 29.69 -14.53
CA GLU A 13 30.70 29.29 -13.10
C GLU A 13 29.29 29.24 -12.54
N ASN A 14 28.34 29.94 -13.14
CA ASN A 14 26.96 30.06 -12.66
C ASN A 14 26.00 28.94 -13.18
N ILE A 15 26.46 28.09 -14.10
CA ILE A 15 25.62 27.07 -14.73
C ILE A 15 25.28 25.93 -13.74
N ILE A 16 26.19 25.64 -12.81
CA ILE A 16 26.06 24.54 -11.85
C ILE A 16 26.25 25.09 -10.43
N SER A 17 25.27 24.78 -9.54
CA SER A 17 25.36 25.10 -8.13
C SER A 17 25.13 23.83 -7.29
N PRO A 18 25.80 23.70 -6.11
CA PRO A 18 25.57 22.53 -5.25
C PRO A 18 24.13 22.49 -4.70
N PRO A 19 23.55 21.27 -4.47
CA PRO A 19 22.24 21.14 -3.87
C PRO A 19 22.22 21.75 -2.47
N SER A 20 21.11 22.40 -2.12
CA SER A 20 20.82 22.86 -0.76
C SER A 20 20.39 21.66 0.14
N SER A 21 20.30 21.89 1.45
CA SER A 21 19.84 20.85 2.39
C SER A 21 18.39 20.39 2.12
N SER A 22 17.57 21.25 1.54
CA SER A 22 16.17 20.96 1.17
C SER A 22 16.03 20.37 -0.23
N THR A 23 17.05 20.44 -1.08
CA THR A 23 16.98 19.91 -2.44
C THR A 23 16.99 18.38 -2.43
N PRO A 24 16.02 17.71 -3.08
CA PRO A 24 16.07 16.25 -3.23
C PRO A 24 17.22 15.86 -4.15
N VAL A 25 17.96 14.81 -3.78
CA VAL A 25 19.04 14.22 -4.57
C VAL A 25 18.72 12.75 -4.77
N TYR A 26 18.59 12.35 -6.03
CA TYR A 26 18.32 10.97 -6.42
C TYR A 26 19.62 10.29 -6.85
N LYS A 27 19.93 9.13 -6.26
CA LYS A 27 21.14 8.36 -6.57
C LYS A 27 21.05 6.87 -6.31
N ASP A 28 19.84 6.39 -6.03
CA ASP A 28 19.61 4.98 -5.69
C ASP A 28 19.19 4.18 -6.92
N ASP A 29 18.33 4.75 -7.78
CA ASP A 29 17.93 4.18 -9.07
C ASP A 29 17.66 5.28 -10.12
N CYS A 30 17.52 4.87 -11.38
CA CYS A 30 17.15 5.77 -12.48
C CYS A 30 15.71 6.28 -12.32
N MET A 31 15.43 7.54 -12.68
CA MET A 31 14.08 8.11 -12.56
C MET A 31 13.04 7.36 -13.39
N PHE A 32 13.41 6.82 -14.56
CA PHE A 32 12.50 6.18 -15.52
C PHE A 32 12.66 4.67 -15.65
N SER A 33 13.61 4.07 -14.93
CA SER A 33 13.91 2.64 -15.00
C SER A 33 14.53 2.15 -13.68
N PHE A 34 14.84 0.86 -13.56
CA PHE A 34 15.35 0.26 -12.31
C PHE A 34 16.85 -0.02 -12.32
N GLU A 35 17.61 0.58 -13.26
CA GLU A 35 19.07 0.53 -13.18
C GLU A 35 19.54 1.29 -11.93
N THR A 36 20.55 0.70 -11.28
CA THR A 36 21.14 1.14 -10.02
C THR A 36 22.63 1.46 -10.18
N PRO A 37 23.31 2.01 -9.18
CA PRO A 37 24.77 2.16 -9.21
C PRO A 37 25.54 0.86 -9.40
N LEU A 38 24.93 -0.31 -9.17
CA LEU A 38 25.55 -1.63 -9.34
C LEU A 38 25.54 -2.13 -10.79
N ASP A 39 24.79 -1.47 -11.67
CA ASP A 39 24.66 -1.87 -13.05
C ASP A 39 25.86 -1.43 -13.91
N LYS A 40 25.87 -1.88 -15.18
CA LYS A 40 27.06 -1.82 -16.02
C LYS A 40 27.64 -0.41 -16.19
N THR A 41 26.80 0.59 -16.45
CA THR A 41 27.22 1.99 -16.60
C THR A 41 27.16 2.78 -15.30
N GLY A 42 26.51 2.26 -14.25
CA GLY A 42 26.16 2.99 -13.05
C GLY A 42 25.06 4.02 -13.34
N LEU A 43 24.91 5.02 -12.48
CA LEU A 43 23.95 6.10 -12.64
C LEU A 43 24.64 7.42 -12.97
N ASP A 44 24.05 8.20 -13.85
CA ASP A 44 24.43 9.56 -14.19
C ASP A 44 23.50 10.54 -13.46
N ILE A 45 23.99 11.16 -12.38
CA ILE A 45 23.25 12.12 -11.59
C ILE A 45 23.43 13.50 -12.25
N CYS A 46 22.34 14.08 -12.72
CA CYS A 46 22.36 15.40 -13.34
C CYS A 46 22.82 16.46 -12.34
N MET A 47 23.81 17.25 -12.70
CA MET A 47 24.36 18.29 -11.80
C MET A 47 23.53 19.59 -11.80
N HIS A 48 22.44 19.66 -12.59
CA HIS A 48 21.50 20.78 -12.61
C HIS A 48 20.21 20.48 -11.76
N CYS A 49 19.57 19.33 -11.99
CA CYS A 49 18.31 18.97 -11.32
C CYS A 49 18.45 17.88 -10.24
N PHE A 50 19.64 17.27 -10.10
CA PHE A 50 19.98 16.21 -9.12
C PHE A 50 19.16 14.93 -9.24
N GLN A 51 18.51 14.71 -10.39
CA GLN A 51 17.86 13.48 -10.77
C GLN A 51 18.86 12.50 -11.38
N ALA A 52 18.65 11.19 -11.19
CA ALA A 52 19.54 10.14 -11.67
C ALA A 52 18.97 9.48 -12.93
N PHE A 53 19.82 9.21 -13.91
CA PHE A 53 19.48 8.57 -15.16
C PHE A 53 20.49 7.47 -15.49
N SER A 54 20.09 6.52 -16.34
CA SER A 54 20.94 5.44 -16.82
C SER A 54 21.19 5.55 -18.32
N ARG A 55 22.39 5.17 -18.74
CA ARG A 55 22.75 4.97 -20.15
C ARG A 55 22.46 3.52 -20.61
N ASP A 56 22.23 2.61 -19.68
CA ASP A 56 21.84 1.24 -20.01
C ASP A 56 20.39 1.20 -20.50
N GLY A 57 20.07 0.29 -21.40
CA GLY A 57 18.74 0.15 -21.98
C GLY A 57 18.35 1.30 -22.90
N HIS A 58 17.48 2.19 -22.48
CA HIS A 58 16.89 3.27 -23.30
C HIS A 58 17.71 4.57 -23.32
N ASP A 59 18.89 4.63 -22.67
CA ASP A 59 19.76 5.82 -22.59
C ASP A 59 19.02 7.11 -22.15
N TYR A 60 18.38 7.04 -20.99
CA TYR A 60 17.64 8.19 -20.44
C TYR A 60 18.55 9.37 -20.09
N THR A 61 19.85 9.16 -19.84
CA THR A 61 20.83 10.23 -19.67
C THR A 61 20.91 11.11 -20.91
N ARG A 62 21.02 10.49 -22.10
CA ARG A 62 21.08 11.22 -23.36
C ARG A 62 19.76 11.93 -23.66
N GLN A 63 18.63 11.26 -23.44
CA GLN A 63 17.31 11.86 -23.65
C GLN A 63 17.12 13.08 -22.76
N HIS A 64 17.41 12.97 -21.45
CA HIS A 64 17.36 14.09 -20.53
C HIS A 64 18.28 15.23 -20.92
N ALA A 65 19.52 14.92 -21.35
CA ALA A 65 20.46 15.94 -21.82
C ALA A 65 19.93 16.71 -23.03
N GLN A 66 19.31 16.02 -23.98
CA GLN A 66 18.75 16.62 -25.20
C GLN A 66 17.51 17.48 -24.92
N PHE A 67 16.60 16.99 -24.08
CA PHE A 67 15.32 17.66 -23.82
C PHE A 67 15.46 18.87 -22.89
N PHE A 68 16.32 18.79 -21.88
CA PHE A 68 16.49 19.87 -20.88
C PHE A 68 17.76 20.69 -21.05
N ASN A 69 18.59 20.37 -22.04
CA ASN A 69 19.91 21.00 -22.24
C ASN A 69 20.84 20.90 -21.01
N HIS A 70 20.68 19.79 -20.24
CA HIS A 70 21.52 19.47 -19.10
C HIS A 70 22.64 18.54 -19.53
N SER A 71 23.84 19.06 -19.71
CA SER A 71 24.94 18.34 -20.35
C SER A 71 25.95 17.71 -19.40
N ILE A 72 25.87 17.98 -18.08
CA ILE A 72 26.87 17.56 -17.09
C ILE A 72 26.24 16.67 -16.00
N TYR A 73 26.88 15.52 -15.79
CA TYR A 73 26.44 14.49 -14.87
C TYR A 73 27.59 14.02 -14.00
N LEU A 74 27.27 13.67 -12.74
CA LEU A 74 28.13 12.87 -11.89
C LEU A 74 27.80 11.41 -12.13
N ASN A 75 28.63 10.65 -12.83
CA ASN A 75 28.49 9.20 -12.91
C ASN A 75 28.90 8.56 -11.58
N TYR A 76 28.01 7.77 -11.04
CA TYR A 76 28.12 7.12 -9.74
C TYR A 76 27.95 5.62 -9.91
N LYS A 77 29.02 4.84 -9.65
CA LYS A 77 29.04 3.40 -9.82
C LYS A 77 29.57 2.70 -8.58
N LYS A 78 28.90 1.63 -8.15
CA LYS A 78 29.31 0.77 -7.04
C LYS A 78 29.76 -0.60 -7.55
N ALA A 79 30.78 -1.16 -6.94
CA ALA A 79 31.22 -2.53 -7.16
C ALA A 79 31.39 -3.22 -5.80
N PRO A 80 30.92 -4.48 -5.62
CA PRO A 80 31.10 -5.18 -4.37
C PRO A 80 32.57 -5.41 -4.07
N LYS A 81 32.99 -5.16 -2.84
CA LYS A 81 34.34 -5.47 -2.38
C LYS A 81 34.52 -6.97 -2.30
N LYS A 82 35.63 -7.49 -2.79
CA LYS A 82 35.98 -8.91 -2.63
C LYS A 82 36.14 -9.22 -1.13
N GLN A 83 35.28 -10.02 -0.58
CA GLN A 83 35.45 -10.56 0.77
C GLN A 83 36.70 -11.43 0.76
N THR A 84 37.68 -11.07 1.56
CA THR A 84 38.87 -11.91 1.78
C THR A 84 38.47 -13.07 2.70
N GLU A 85 38.77 -14.30 2.30
CA GLU A 85 38.44 -15.58 2.98
C GLU A 85 38.97 -15.73 4.44
N ARG A 86 39.35 -14.64 5.10
CA ARG A 86 39.99 -14.70 6.43
C ARG A 86 39.02 -14.74 7.62
N ASP A 87 37.72 -14.55 7.42
CA ASP A 87 36.75 -14.50 8.53
C ASP A 87 35.95 -15.79 8.75
N SER A 88 36.22 -16.88 8.02
CA SER A 88 35.47 -18.14 8.12
C SER A 88 35.99 -19.16 9.13
N GLU A 89 37.09 -18.91 9.85
CA GLU A 89 37.71 -19.88 10.78
C GLU A 89 37.78 -19.38 12.24
N GLN A 90 36.79 -18.72 12.76
CA GLN A 90 36.69 -18.58 14.23
C GLN A 90 35.51 -19.43 14.74
N PRO A 91 35.77 -20.38 15.69
CA PRO A 91 34.67 -21.15 16.28
C PRO A 91 33.77 -20.20 17.09
N LEU A 92 32.47 -20.32 16.86
CA LEU A 92 31.41 -19.64 17.54
C LEU A 92 31.53 -19.75 19.08
N LYS A 93 32.33 -18.91 19.70
CA LYS A 93 32.14 -18.55 21.10
C LYS A 93 31.00 -17.53 21.14
N MET A 94 29.91 -17.88 21.81
CA MET A 94 28.80 -16.99 22.12
C MET A 94 29.31 -15.75 22.90
N VAL A 95 29.74 -14.75 22.15
CA VAL A 95 29.94 -13.39 22.64
C VAL A 95 28.69 -12.63 22.24
N LYS A 96 28.07 -11.87 23.16
CA LYS A 96 26.94 -10.99 22.93
C LYS A 96 27.09 -10.32 21.55
N LEU A 97 26.19 -10.64 20.62
CA LEU A 97 26.22 -10.11 19.27
C LEU A 97 25.84 -8.61 19.33
N GLU A 98 26.84 -7.76 19.18
CA GLU A 98 26.66 -6.38 18.78
C GLU A 98 26.17 -6.42 17.33
N ILE A 99 24.91 -6.00 17.07
CA ILE A 99 24.39 -5.88 15.71
C ILE A 99 25.03 -4.62 15.11
N LYS A 100 26.14 -4.77 14.42
CA LYS A 100 26.74 -3.71 13.60
C LYS A 100 26.07 -3.74 12.25
N GLU A 101 25.30 -2.69 11.92
CA GLU A 101 24.89 -2.45 10.53
C GLU A 101 26.15 -2.16 9.72
N GLN A 102 26.41 -3.01 8.71
CA GLN A 102 27.49 -2.78 7.75
C GLN A 102 27.15 -1.55 6.91
N THR A 103 28.05 -0.60 6.86
CA THR A 103 27.87 0.60 6.03
C THR A 103 28.10 0.29 4.55
N ASP A 104 27.47 1.05 3.66
CA ASP A 104 27.69 0.93 2.21
C ASP A 104 29.19 1.01 1.83
N ASP A 105 29.97 1.81 2.54
CA ASP A 105 31.41 1.95 2.35
C ASP A 105 32.20 0.68 2.75
N GLU A 106 31.67 -0.15 3.61
CA GLU A 106 32.29 -1.42 3.97
C GLU A 106 32.01 -2.51 2.92
N LEU A 107 30.83 -2.46 2.29
CA LEU A 107 30.38 -3.47 1.32
C LEU A 107 30.82 -3.18 -0.11
N PHE A 108 30.90 -1.90 -0.51
CA PHE A 108 31.10 -1.51 -1.90
C PHE A 108 32.32 -0.59 -2.09
N GLU A 109 32.97 -0.73 -3.23
CA GLU A 109 33.92 0.24 -3.78
C GLU A 109 33.17 1.18 -4.71
N THR A 110 33.25 2.49 -4.47
CA THR A 110 32.58 3.51 -5.27
C THR A 110 33.55 4.08 -6.30
N LYS A 111 33.12 4.15 -7.56
CA LYS A 111 33.81 4.84 -8.66
C LYS A 111 32.96 6.01 -9.12
N THR A 112 33.62 7.17 -9.27
CA THR A 112 32.93 8.38 -9.69
C THR A 112 33.67 9.04 -10.85
N GLN A 113 32.90 9.60 -11.80
CA GLN A 113 33.40 10.32 -12.97
C GLN A 113 32.47 11.50 -13.26
N ILE A 114 33.00 12.57 -13.85
CA ILE A 114 32.19 13.63 -14.46
C ILE A 114 31.95 13.26 -15.92
N TYR A 115 30.70 13.00 -16.28
CA TYR A 115 30.27 12.68 -17.62
C TYR A 115 29.72 13.91 -18.33
N CYS A 116 30.20 14.17 -19.54
CA CYS A 116 29.76 15.27 -20.41
C CYS A 116 28.94 14.68 -21.57
N ALA A 117 27.63 14.78 -21.50
CA ALA A 117 26.72 14.14 -22.46
C ALA A 117 26.83 14.73 -23.87
N GLU A 118 27.14 16.03 -24.01
CA GLU A 118 27.29 16.72 -25.32
C GLU A 118 28.42 16.15 -26.17
N ILE A 119 29.50 15.74 -25.53
CA ILE A 119 30.70 15.22 -26.21
C ILE A 119 30.91 13.71 -25.99
N ASP A 120 30.03 13.07 -25.22
CA ASP A 120 30.08 11.65 -24.86
C ASP A 120 31.45 11.22 -24.27
N GLN A 121 31.96 11.98 -23.29
CA GLN A 121 33.23 11.69 -22.62
C GLN A 121 33.14 11.90 -21.11
N SER A 122 33.96 11.14 -20.38
CA SER A 122 34.08 11.22 -18.92
C SER A 122 35.47 11.62 -18.46
N VAL A 123 35.55 12.23 -17.27
CA VAL A 123 36.77 12.52 -16.52
C VAL A 123 36.66 11.92 -15.14
N ASP A 124 37.72 11.21 -14.70
CA ASP A 124 37.71 10.63 -13.36
C ASP A 124 37.60 11.69 -12.27
N TYR A 125 36.78 11.42 -11.26
CA TYR A 125 36.62 12.30 -10.10
C TYR A 125 36.98 11.49 -8.82
N PRO A 126 37.74 12.07 -7.85
CA PRO A 126 38.25 13.45 -7.84
C PRO A 126 39.49 13.64 -8.72
N SER A 127 39.65 14.86 -9.29
CA SER A 127 40.82 15.30 -10.06
C SER A 127 41.03 16.79 -9.86
N GLU A 128 42.30 17.24 -9.72
CA GLU A 128 42.65 18.66 -9.57
C GLU A 128 42.42 19.46 -10.84
N GLU A 129 42.30 18.82 -12.00
CA GLU A 129 42.08 19.47 -13.30
C GLU A 129 40.61 19.89 -13.52
N ILE A 130 39.67 19.38 -12.67
CA ILE A 130 38.25 19.72 -12.74
C ILE A 130 38.01 21.10 -12.12
N PRO A 131 37.20 21.98 -12.76
CA PRO A 131 36.86 23.29 -12.20
C PRO A 131 36.22 23.17 -10.80
N ARG A 132 36.60 24.09 -9.89
CA ARG A 132 36.21 24.03 -8.47
C ARG A 132 34.71 24.00 -8.25
N HIS A 133 33.93 24.77 -9.04
CA HIS A 133 32.46 24.79 -8.90
C HIS A 133 31.85 23.43 -9.21
N ILE A 134 32.33 22.71 -10.23
CA ILE A 134 31.91 21.36 -10.60
C ILE A 134 32.34 20.36 -9.52
N ALA A 135 33.59 20.45 -9.06
CA ALA A 135 34.08 19.56 -7.99
C ALA A 135 33.30 19.74 -6.68
N ASN A 136 32.96 20.98 -6.30
CA ASN A 136 32.15 21.27 -5.11
C ASN A 136 30.72 20.72 -5.24
N CYS A 137 30.09 20.83 -6.40
CA CYS A 137 28.78 20.27 -6.67
C CYS A 137 28.82 18.75 -6.58
N ALA A 138 29.81 18.10 -7.21
CA ALA A 138 29.99 16.65 -7.14
C ALA A 138 30.17 16.16 -5.68
N ALA A 139 31.00 16.84 -4.91
CA ALA A 139 31.20 16.53 -3.48
C ALA A 139 29.91 16.69 -2.68
N ALA A 140 29.11 17.72 -2.94
CA ALA A 140 27.85 17.97 -2.28
C ALA A 140 26.79 16.85 -2.61
N ILE A 141 26.72 16.44 -3.89
CA ILE A 141 25.84 15.33 -4.31
C ILE A 141 26.23 14.02 -3.61
N LEU A 142 27.52 13.69 -3.55
CA LEU A 142 28.00 12.48 -2.90
C LEU A 142 27.68 12.48 -1.39
N LYS A 143 27.84 13.62 -0.74
CA LYS A 143 27.58 13.79 0.69
C LYS A 143 26.07 13.81 1.03
N ALA A 144 25.22 14.24 0.12
CA ALA A 144 23.78 14.34 0.36
C ALA A 144 23.19 12.94 0.64
N THR A 145 22.29 12.84 1.62
CA THR A 145 21.43 11.65 1.80
C THR A 145 20.46 11.59 0.62
N SER A 146 20.30 10.43 -0.01
CA SER A 146 19.37 10.28 -1.12
C SER A 146 17.92 10.56 -0.70
N SER A 147 17.11 10.97 -1.66
CA SER A 147 15.68 11.24 -1.44
C SER A 147 14.96 10.00 -0.90
N ASP A 148 15.22 8.83 -1.51
CA ASP A 148 14.60 7.57 -1.12
C ASP A 148 14.96 7.18 0.31
N LYS A 149 16.23 7.33 0.69
CA LYS A 149 16.66 7.03 2.07
C LYS A 149 16.06 7.99 3.10
N LYS A 150 15.91 9.27 2.75
CA LYS A 150 15.21 10.24 3.61
C LYS A 150 13.74 9.87 3.80
N GLN A 151 13.06 9.42 2.74
CA GLN A 151 11.66 9.01 2.78
C GLN A 151 11.49 7.70 3.54
N GLU A 152 12.41 6.75 3.38
CA GLU A 152 12.45 5.51 4.15
C GLU A 152 12.57 5.79 5.64
N ILE A 153 13.53 6.63 6.04
CA ILE A 153 13.70 7.05 7.45
C ILE A 153 12.41 7.71 7.97
N LYS A 154 11.81 8.60 7.18
CA LYS A 154 10.56 9.27 7.54
C LYS A 154 9.39 8.28 7.70
N ALA A 155 9.30 7.27 6.84
CA ALA A 155 8.27 6.23 6.93
C ALA A 155 8.41 5.40 8.21
N TRP A 156 9.63 5.07 8.62
CA TRP A 156 9.90 4.40 9.90
C TRP A 156 9.61 5.32 11.11
N GLU A 157 9.90 6.62 11.00
CA GLU A 157 9.64 7.58 12.09
C GLU A 157 8.15 7.91 12.26
N GLN A 158 7.33 7.79 11.21
CA GLN A 158 5.89 8.07 11.28
C GLN A 158 5.10 6.96 11.97
N GLU A 159 5.64 5.76 12.09
CA GLU A 159 4.93 4.61 12.64
C GLU A 159 4.67 4.72 14.15
N ILE A 160 5.55 5.35 14.90
CA ILE A 160 5.44 5.39 16.36
C ILE A 160 5.19 6.83 16.82
N VAL A 161 3.92 7.17 17.03
CA VAL A 161 3.51 8.48 17.56
C VAL A 161 3.32 8.45 19.06
N PRO A 162 3.59 9.56 19.78
CA PRO A 162 3.30 9.64 21.18
C PRO A 162 1.78 9.64 21.40
N CYS A 163 1.29 8.79 22.30
CA CYS A 163 -0.09 8.83 22.78
C CYS A 163 -0.25 9.86 23.92
N PRO A 164 -1.48 10.27 24.29
CA PRO A 164 -1.70 11.19 25.39
C PRO A 164 -1.01 10.75 26.70
N HIS A 165 -1.00 9.46 26.99
CA HIS A 165 -0.36 8.90 28.19
C HIS A 165 1.18 9.03 28.20
N ALA A 166 1.81 9.31 27.04
CA ALA A 166 3.25 9.50 26.96
C ALA A 166 3.71 10.90 27.36
N PHE A 167 2.79 11.88 27.44
CA PHE A 167 3.09 13.26 27.85
C PHE A 167 2.91 13.49 29.35
N ASP A 168 2.02 12.75 30.02
CA ASP A 168 1.62 12.98 31.41
C ASP A 168 2.21 11.91 32.36
N ILE A 169 3.53 11.64 32.25
CA ILE A 169 4.20 10.63 33.08
C ILE A 169 4.72 11.26 34.33
N GLU A 170 4.01 11.07 35.45
CA GLU A 170 4.48 11.40 36.79
C GLU A 170 5.26 10.22 37.38
N GLN A 171 6.56 10.41 37.61
CA GLN A 171 7.43 9.35 38.13
C GLN A 171 7.39 9.22 39.66
N SER A 172 7.23 7.98 40.11
CA SER A 172 7.24 7.57 41.51
C SER A 172 8.15 6.36 41.68
N PRO A 173 9.51 6.56 41.68
CA PRO A 173 10.47 5.47 41.66
C PRO A 173 10.40 4.57 42.89
N LEU A 174 10.54 3.25 42.69
CA LEU A 174 10.72 2.29 43.75
C LEU A 174 12.07 2.50 44.47
N ALA A 175 12.12 2.19 45.77
CA ALA A 175 13.33 2.39 46.61
C ALA A 175 14.50 1.50 46.21
N GLU A 176 14.22 0.30 45.66
CA GLU A 176 15.23 -0.63 45.17
C GLU A 176 14.85 -1.10 43.75
N LEU A 177 15.80 -1.01 42.83
CA LEU A 177 15.62 -1.37 41.42
C LEU A 177 16.64 -2.45 41.03
N ASP A 178 16.15 -3.64 40.65
CA ASP A 178 16.96 -4.70 40.02
C ASP A 178 16.57 -4.83 38.53
N THR A 179 17.43 -4.31 37.67
CA THR A 179 17.23 -4.37 36.18
C THR A 179 17.71 -5.67 35.58
N SER A 180 18.25 -6.60 36.35
CA SER A 180 18.88 -7.84 35.84
C SER A 180 17.87 -8.96 35.57
N GLN A 181 16.67 -8.90 36.13
CA GLN A 181 15.67 -9.96 36.04
C GLN A 181 14.24 -9.46 36.29
N CYS A 182 13.26 -10.26 35.80
CA CYS A 182 11.86 -10.00 36.10
C CYS A 182 11.59 -10.16 37.62
N ALA A 183 10.98 -9.17 38.25
CA ALA A 183 10.68 -9.15 39.67
C ALA A 183 9.77 -10.30 40.14
N GLN A 184 8.97 -10.90 39.22
CA GLN A 184 7.99 -11.94 39.58
C GLN A 184 8.43 -13.37 39.24
N CYS A 185 9.25 -13.59 38.20
CA CYS A 185 9.61 -14.94 37.76
C CYS A 185 11.10 -15.18 37.51
N GLY A 186 11.94 -14.17 37.73
CA GLY A 186 13.39 -14.29 37.60
C GLY A 186 13.90 -14.47 36.14
N LEU A 187 13.07 -14.31 35.12
CA LEU A 187 13.50 -14.25 33.72
C LEU A 187 14.48 -13.09 33.53
N LYS A 188 15.56 -13.33 32.73
CA LYS A 188 16.63 -12.34 32.47
C LYS A 188 16.59 -11.75 31.07
N GLU A 189 15.63 -12.16 30.27
CA GLU A 189 15.41 -11.73 28.89
C GLU A 189 14.00 -11.14 28.76
N ASN A 190 13.76 -10.37 27.68
CA ASN A 190 12.47 -9.75 27.41
C ASN A 190 11.96 -8.93 28.58
N LEU A 191 12.85 -8.12 29.17
CA LEU A 191 12.57 -7.31 30.34
C LEU A 191 12.04 -5.94 29.94
N TRP A 192 10.96 -5.53 30.60
CA TRP A 192 10.28 -4.24 30.41
C TRP A 192 10.26 -3.46 31.72
N ILE A 193 10.69 -2.20 31.64
CA ILE A 193 10.63 -1.27 32.80
C ILE A 193 9.39 -0.38 32.69
N CYS A 194 8.60 -0.30 33.73
CA CYS A 194 7.55 0.68 33.86
C CYS A 194 8.16 2.08 34.04
N VAL A 195 7.90 3.02 33.15
CA VAL A 195 8.48 4.37 33.19
C VAL A 195 7.93 5.24 34.33
N THR A 196 6.81 4.83 34.95
CA THR A 196 6.23 5.52 36.14
C THR A 196 6.96 5.13 37.40
N CYS A 197 7.13 3.84 37.70
CA CYS A 197 7.68 3.40 39.00
C CYS A 197 9.01 2.65 38.94
N GLY A 198 9.47 2.24 37.77
CA GLY A 198 10.68 1.45 37.60
C GLY A 198 10.50 -0.06 37.79
N SER A 199 9.29 -0.56 38.03
CA SER A 199 9.05 -2.01 38.15
C SER A 199 9.48 -2.76 36.91
N ILE A 200 10.24 -3.88 37.10
CA ILE A 200 10.71 -4.73 36.00
C ILE A 200 9.83 -5.97 35.86
N GLY A 201 9.16 -6.09 34.74
CA GLY A 201 8.37 -7.26 34.35
C GLY A 201 8.86 -7.87 33.06
N CYS A 202 8.69 -9.19 32.86
CA CYS A 202 8.89 -9.77 31.54
C CYS A 202 7.70 -9.46 30.61
N GLY A 203 7.98 -9.30 29.32
CA GLY A 203 6.96 -9.13 28.29
C GLY A 203 6.12 -10.39 28.05
N ARG A 204 5.26 -10.35 27.05
CA ARG A 204 4.56 -11.54 26.52
C ARG A 204 5.59 -12.48 25.88
N ALA A 205 5.30 -13.78 25.88
CA ALA A 205 6.09 -14.71 25.09
C ALA A 205 6.04 -14.29 23.61
N GLN A 206 7.19 -14.18 22.97
CA GLN A 206 7.30 -13.73 21.59
C GLN A 206 7.63 -14.89 20.67
N PHE A 207 7.32 -14.71 19.42
CA PHE A 207 7.69 -15.65 18.38
C PHE A 207 9.23 -15.79 18.29
N GLY A 208 9.72 -16.98 17.93
CA GLY A 208 11.17 -17.23 17.87
C GLY A 208 11.77 -17.79 19.16
N GLY A 209 10.92 -18.13 20.14
CA GLY A 209 11.35 -18.80 21.39
C GLY A 209 11.75 -17.85 22.51
N VAL A 210 11.46 -16.54 22.37
CA VAL A 210 11.69 -15.58 23.44
C VAL A 210 10.67 -15.81 24.55
N ALA A 211 11.13 -16.20 25.73
CA ALA A 211 10.28 -16.50 26.87
C ALA A 211 9.60 -15.23 27.43
N GLY A 212 8.38 -15.37 27.95
CA GLY A 212 7.68 -14.28 28.60
C GLY A 212 6.41 -14.73 29.31
N ASN A 213 6.16 -14.20 30.49
CA ASN A 213 5.01 -14.55 31.35
C ASN A 213 4.05 -13.36 31.54
N SER A 214 4.19 -12.30 30.72
CA SER A 214 3.34 -11.10 30.71
C SER A 214 3.31 -10.35 32.03
N HIS A 215 4.38 -10.36 32.82
CA HIS A 215 4.40 -9.71 34.13
C HIS A 215 4.40 -8.19 34.02
N ALA A 216 4.89 -7.59 32.95
CA ALA A 216 4.77 -6.16 32.69
C ALA A 216 3.30 -5.75 32.44
N LEU A 217 2.51 -6.58 31.73
CA LEU A 217 1.06 -6.39 31.58
C LEU A 217 0.34 -6.53 32.90
N LYS A 218 0.65 -7.57 33.69
CA LYS A 218 0.05 -7.78 35.02
C LYS A 218 0.34 -6.62 36.00
N HIS A 219 1.51 -5.99 35.84
CA HIS A 219 1.83 -4.79 36.57
C HIS A 219 0.86 -3.64 36.25
N HIS A 220 0.60 -3.38 34.94
CA HIS A 220 -0.38 -2.39 34.53
C HIS A 220 -1.80 -2.74 35.00
N GLU A 221 -2.22 -4.01 34.93
CA GLU A 221 -3.52 -4.47 35.40
C GLU A 221 -3.69 -4.21 36.93
N SER A 222 -2.59 -4.30 37.70
CA SER A 222 -2.59 -4.02 39.13
C SER A 222 -2.50 -2.52 39.45
N PHE A 223 -1.93 -1.72 38.57
CA PHE A 223 -1.75 -0.28 38.67
C PHE A 223 -2.16 0.39 37.35
N PRO A 224 -3.48 0.62 37.11
CA PRO A 224 -3.99 1.12 35.86
C PRO A 224 -3.42 2.45 35.37
N ASP A 225 -2.94 3.30 36.29
CA ASP A 225 -2.30 4.59 36.00
C ASP A 225 -0.83 4.44 35.50
N HIS A 226 -0.27 3.24 35.52
CA HIS A 226 1.06 2.95 35.02
C HIS A 226 0.96 2.46 33.55
N HIS A 227 0.81 3.42 32.64
CA HIS A 227 0.41 3.15 31.26
C HIS A 227 1.53 2.58 30.39
N ILE A 228 2.79 3.02 30.59
CA ILE A 228 3.87 2.82 29.64
C ILE A 228 5.01 2.00 30.23
N ALA A 229 5.49 1.05 29.43
CA ALA A 229 6.71 0.30 29.68
C ALA A 229 7.68 0.36 28.50
N VAL A 230 8.98 0.23 28.79
CA VAL A 230 10.07 0.28 27.82
C VAL A 230 10.91 -1.00 27.91
N LYS A 231 11.23 -1.61 26.77
CA LYS A 231 12.02 -2.83 26.68
C LYS A 231 13.51 -2.56 26.86
N LEU A 232 14.08 -3.08 27.94
CA LEU A 232 15.47 -2.80 28.32
C LEU A 232 16.50 -3.31 27.29
N GLY A 233 16.25 -4.48 26.71
CA GLY A 233 17.18 -5.08 25.75
C GLY A 233 17.22 -4.39 24.37
N SER A 234 16.21 -3.58 24.03
CA SER A 234 16.12 -2.86 22.75
C SER A 234 16.68 -1.43 22.83
N LEU A 235 17.08 -0.96 24.01
CA LEU A 235 17.56 0.40 24.21
C LEU A 235 18.81 0.72 23.38
N SER A 236 18.75 1.80 22.62
CA SER A 236 19.88 2.41 21.92
C SER A 236 19.69 3.92 21.84
N LEU A 237 20.72 4.67 21.43
CA LEU A 237 20.66 6.14 21.29
C LEU A 237 19.49 6.64 20.44
N ASN A 238 19.09 5.86 19.44
CA ASN A 238 18.11 6.28 18.42
C ASN A 238 16.82 5.43 18.43
N SER A 239 16.73 4.39 19.26
CA SER A 239 15.63 3.43 19.22
C SER A 239 15.41 2.78 20.57
N ALA A 240 14.13 2.65 20.96
CA ALA A 240 13.70 1.90 22.13
C ALA A 240 12.27 1.42 21.91
N ASP A 241 12.00 0.13 22.14
CA ASP A 241 10.61 -0.36 22.14
C ASP A 241 9.90 0.20 23.38
N SER A 242 8.89 1.00 23.17
CA SER A 242 8.02 1.55 24.20
C SER A 242 6.58 1.20 23.90
N TYR A 243 5.84 0.74 24.89
CA TYR A 243 4.48 0.24 24.74
C TYR A 243 3.53 0.86 25.76
N CYS A 244 2.39 1.34 25.28
CA CYS A 244 1.31 1.81 26.14
C CYS A 244 0.25 0.71 26.31
N TYR A 245 0.11 0.18 27.51
CA TYR A 245 -0.86 -0.88 27.78
C TYR A 245 -2.32 -0.41 27.74
N THR A 246 -2.57 0.87 28.00
CA THR A 246 -3.91 1.47 27.91
C THR A 246 -4.35 1.65 26.47
N CYS A 247 -3.47 2.15 25.61
CA CYS A 247 -3.73 2.25 24.16
C CYS A 247 -3.58 0.90 23.46
N ASN A 248 -2.93 -0.08 24.10
CA ASN A 248 -2.57 -1.39 23.59
C ASN A 248 -1.76 -1.32 22.28
N ASP A 249 -0.81 -0.37 22.21
CA ASP A 249 -0.02 -0.08 21.02
C ASP A 249 1.40 0.39 21.39
N GLU A 250 2.31 0.31 20.38
CA GLU A 250 3.64 0.91 20.49
C GLU A 250 3.53 2.44 20.50
N VAL A 251 4.34 3.10 21.32
CA VAL A 251 4.29 4.55 21.49
C VAL A 251 5.67 5.17 21.55
N LYS A 252 5.82 6.35 20.94
CA LYS A 252 7.02 7.16 21.14
C LYS A 252 6.92 7.90 22.47
N VAL A 253 7.90 7.72 23.34
CA VAL A 253 7.94 8.40 24.64
C VAL A 253 8.82 9.65 24.51
N PRO A 254 8.26 10.87 24.59
CA PRO A 254 9.04 12.09 24.66
C PRO A 254 9.94 12.07 25.89
N ASP A 255 11.13 12.66 25.80
CA ASP A 255 12.08 12.75 26.91
C ASP A 255 12.48 11.40 27.57
N LEU A 256 12.43 10.29 26.82
CA LEU A 256 12.74 8.95 27.31
C LEU A 256 14.10 8.89 28.04
N VAL A 257 15.11 9.60 27.53
CA VAL A 257 16.44 9.69 28.14
C VAL A 257 16.36 10.21 29.57
N ARG A 258 15.62 11.29 29.81
CA ARG A 258 15.41 11.89 31.12
C ARG A 258 14.64 10.95 32.06
N LEU A 259 13.59 10.31 31.53
CA LEU A 259 12.77 9.39 32.31
C LEU A 259 13.55 8.17 32.77
N LEU A 260 14.39 7.57 31.91
CA LEU A 260 15.23 6.43 32.28
C LEU A 260 16.41 6.81 33.19
N ALA A 261 16.95 8.03 33.06
CA ALA A 261 18.00 8.51 33.92
C ALA A 261 17.55 8.58 35.40
N THR A 262 16.27 8.82 35.68
CA THR A 262 15.68 8.77 37.03
C THR A 262 15.84 7.41 37.71
N PHE A 263 15.89 6.35 36.90
CA PHE A 263 16.11 4.97 37.35
C PHE A 263 17.59 4.55 37.27
N GLY A 264 18.51 5.47 36.99
CA GLY A 264 19.94 5.19 36.88
C GLY A 264 20.34 4.51 35.57
N ILE A 265 19.49 4.53 34.55
CA ILE A 265 19.76 3.94 33.23
C ILE A 265 20.26 5.04 32.29
N ASP A 266 21.53 4.95 31.89
CA ASP A 266 22.14 5.85 30.91
C ASP A 266 22.10 5.21 29.51
N ILE A 267 21.18 5.71 28.68
CA ILE A 267 20.99 5.21 27.30
C ILE A 267 22.29 5.32 26.48
N SER A 268 23.12 6.32 26.73
CA SER A 268 24.36 6.52 25.97
C SER A 268 25.41 5.42 26.20
N GLN A 269 25.28 4.70 27.32
CA GLN A 269 26.18 3.59 27.67
C GLN A 269 25.52 2.21 27.49
N THR A 270 24.22 2.16 27.15
CA THR A 270 23.54 0.90 26.91
C THR A 270 23.85 0.35 25.52
N VAL A 271 24.20 -0.94 25.48
CA VAL A 271 24.37 -1.69 24.23
C VAL A 271 23.10 -2.50 23.99
N LYS A 272 22.53 -2.34 22.79
CA LYS A 272 21.37 -3.14 22.36
C LYS A 272 21.73 -4.63 22.43
N THR A 273 20.98 -5.39 23.21
CA THR A 273 21.21 -6.84 23.45
C THR A 273 20.09 -7.70 22.90
N GLU A 274 18.95 -7.13 22.57
CA GLU A 274 17.78 -7.80 22.02
C GLU A 274 17.28 -7.05 20.80
N LYS A 275 16.64 -7.76 19.87
CA LYS A 275 15.98 -7.18 18.71
C LYS A 275 14.76 -6.37 19.16
N THR A 276 14.48 -5.29 18.44
CA THR A 276 13.22 -4.55 18.60
C THR A 276 12.03 -5.41 18.17
N LEU A 277 10.82 -4.99 18.57
CA LEU A 277 9.58 -5.65 18.14
C LEU A 277 9.47 -5.64 16.62
N THR A 278 9.79 -4.53 15.98
CA THR A 278 9.80 -4.37 14.52
C THR A 278 10.78 -5.31 13.84
N GLU A 279 12.03 -5.44 14.36
CA GLU A 279 13.03 -6.37 13.83
C GLU A 279 12.62 -7.84 14.02
N LEU A 280 11.99 -8.16 15.16
CA LEU A 280 11.44 -9.50 15.40
C LEU A 280 10.29 -9.83 14.46
N GLN A 281 9.42 -8.86 14.18
CA GLN A 281 8.31 -9.01 13.24
C GLN A 281 8.83 -9.19 11.81
N LEU A 282 9.86 -8.43 11.41
CA LEU A 282 10.51 -8.59 10.11
C LEU A 282 11.14 -10.00 9.97
N GLU A 283 11.85 -10.45 11.01
CA GLU A 283 12.45 -11.81 11.04
C GLU A 283 11.37 -12.91 11.04
N GLN A 284 10.25 -12.65 11.72
CA GLN A 284 9.10 -13.55 11.72
C GLN A 284 8.49 -13.66 10.32
N ASN A 285 8.31 -12.53 9.63
CA ASN A 285 7.77 -12.53 8.27
C ASN A 285 8.69 -13.29 7.31
N ILE A 286 10.01 -13.17 7.46
CA ILE A 286 10.98 -13.99 6.70
C ILE A 286 10.81 -15.48 7.01
N LYS A 287 10.47 -15.86 8.25
CA LYS A 287 10.24 -17.29 8.63
C LYS A 287 8.91 -17.85 8.12
N TRP A 288 7.93 -16.98 7.81
CA TRP A 288 6.67 -17.38 7.15
C TRP A 288 6.84 -17.59 5.64
N ASP A 289 8.07 -17.61 5.15
CA ASP A 289 8.38 -17.82 3.73
C ASP A 289 7.71 -19.07 3.18
N PHE A 290 7.33 -19.02 1.91
CA PHE A 290 6.81 -20.17 1.20
C PHE A 290 7.94 -21.16 0.93
N ASN A 291 7.61 -22.45 0.94
CA ASN A 291 8.60 -23.51 0.68
C ASN A 291 9.22 -23.31 -0.70
N MET A 292 10.52 -23.03 -0.72
CA MET A 292 11.33 -22.88 -1.92
C MET A 292 12.07 -24.18 -2.29
N SER A 293 11.77 -25.30 -1.59
CA SER A 293 12.34 -26.62 -1.83
C SER A 293 11.23 -27.68 -1.86
N ASN A 294 11.46 -28.75 -2.63
CA ASN A 294 10.62 -29.92 -2.69
C ASN A 294 10.81 -30.83 -1.44
N GLU A 295 9.98 -31.90 -1.30
CA GLU A 295 10.11 -32.88 -0.20
C GLU A 295 11.49 -33.55 -0.13
N SER A 296 12.24 -33.59 -1.23
CA SER A 296 13.62 -34.12 -1.30
C SER A 296 14.64 -33.10 -0.80
N GLY A 297 14.26 -31.88 -0.51
CA GLY A 297 15.14 -30.78 -0.09
C GLY A 297 15.83 -30.04 -1.25
N ASP A 298 15.49 -30.34 -2.51
CA ASP A 298 16.03 -29.63 -3.66
C ASP A 298 15.30 -28.30 -3.85
N VAL A 299 16.04 -27.23 -4.11
CA VAL A 299 15.47 -25.89 -4.35
C VAL A 299 14.67 -25.89 -5.65
N LEU A 300 13.51 -25.23 -5.64
CA LEU A 300 12.67 -25.04 -6.82
C LEU A 300 13.44 -24.34 -7.93
N THR A 301 13.14 -24.67 -9.18
CA THR A 301 13.88 -24.16 -10.35
C THR A 301 13.60 -22.68 -10.57
N PRO A 302 14.60 -21.78 -10.46
CA PRO A 302 14.45 -20.38 -10.83
C PRO A 302 14.14 -20.23 -12.32
N VAL A 303 13.28 -19.26 -12.64
CA VAL A 303 12.92 -18.90 -14.02
C VAL A 303 13.17 -17.44 -14.29
N PHE A 304 13.56 -17.13 -15.54
CA PHE A 304 13.98 -15.82 -15.97
C PHE A 304 13.38 -15.46 -17.32
N GLY A 305 13.30 -14.17 -17.63
CA GLY A 305 12.87 -13.67 -18.92
C GLY A 305 11.75 -12.62 -18.84
N LYS A 306 11.12 -12.34 -19.98
CA LYS A 306 10.03 -11.36 -20.11
C LYS A 306 8.84 -11.75 -19.22
N GLY A 307 8.37 -10.81 -18.38
CA GLY A 307 7.25 -11.03 -17.47
C GLY A 307 7.54 -11.95 -16.28
N LEU A 308 8.84 -12.21 -16.01
CA LEU A 308 9.33 -13.06 -14.90
C LEU A 308 10.25 -12.30 -13.95
N THR A 309 10.11 -10.96 -13.88
CA THR A 309 10.90 -10.15 -12.94
C THR A 309 10.28 -10.18 -11.55
N GLY A 310 11.06 -10.49 -10.52
CA GLY A 310 10.66 -10.40 -9.12
C GLY A 310 10.76 -8.98 -8.57
N ILE A 311 10.08 -8.72 -7.46
CA ILE A 311 10.07 -7.43 -6.76
C ILE A 311 10.72 -7.64 -5.40
N LYS A 312 11.77 -6.89 -5.11
CA LYS A 312 12.45 -6.96 -3.83
C LYS A 312 11.58 -6.45 -2.70
N ASN A 313 11.53 -7.18 -1.59
CA ASN A 313 10.82 -6.75 -0.39
C ASN A 313 11.48 -5.50 0.21
N LEU A 314 10.68 -4.44 0.39
CA LEU A 314 11.12 -3.15 0.92
C LEU A 314 11.04 -3.07 2.46
N GLY A 315 10.72 -4.17 3.11
CA GLY A 315 10.31 -4.27 4.50
C GLY A 315 8.79 -4.39 4.59
N ASN A 316 8.28 -5.61 4.81
CA ASN A 316 6.85 -5.94 4.88
C ASN A 316 5.99 -5.55 3.65
N SER A 317 6.60 -5.33 2.47
CA SER A 317 5.91 -4.90 1.24
C SER A 317 5.45 -6.06 0.34
N CYS A 318 5.43 -7.30 0.82
CA CYS A 318 5.01 -8.47 0.05
C CYS A 318 3.56 -8.38 -0.46
N TYR A 319 2.67 -7.70 0.26
CA TYR A 319 1.30 -7.40 -0.19
C TYR A 319 1.31 -6.57 -1.49
N LEU A 320 2.15 -5.54 -1.56
CA LEU A 320 2.32 -4.69 -2.73
C LEU A 320 2.95 -5.48 -3.88
N SER A 321 4.01 -6.25 -3.59
CA SER A 321 4.71 -7.07 -4.59
C SER A 321 3.75 -8.06 -5.25
N SER A 322 2.96 -8.80 -4.48
CA SER A 322 2.01 -9.79 -5.00
C SER A 322 0.88 -9.17 -5.82
N VAL A 323 0.35 -8.02 -5.40
CA VAL A 323 -0.69 -7.28 -6.15
C VAL A 323 -0.15 -6.76 -7.48
N LEU A 324 1.04 -6.15 -7.49
CA LEU A 324 1.64 -5.67 -8.74
C LEU A 324 1.93 -6.81 -9.73
N GLN A 325 2.41 -7.97 -9.26
CA GLN A 325 2.61 -9.13 -10.11
C GLN A 325 1.32 -9.58 -10.79
N VAL A 326 0.21 -9.61 -10.05
CA VAL A 326 -1.10 -9.98 -10.58
C VAL A 326 -1.61 -8.94 -11.57
N LEU A 327 -1.59 -7.64 -11.24
CA LEU A 327 -2.08 -6.58 -12.11
C LEU A 327 -1.31 -6.50 -13.42
N PHE A 328 0.03 -6.56 -13.40
CA PHE A 328 0.84 -6.57 -14.62
C PHE A 328 0.79 -7.89 -15.40
N SER A 329 0.16 -8.94 -14.85
CA SER A 329 -0.17 -10.15 -15.61
C SER A 329 -1.45 -10.02 -16.43
N VAL A 330 -2.30 -9.03 -16.13
CA VAL A 330 -3.53 -8.70 -16.84
C VAL A 330 -3.21 -7.90 -18.10
N ARG A 331 -3.70 -8.35 -19.26
CA ARG A 331 -3.35 -7.75 -20.57
C ARG A 331 -3.75 -6.28 -20.67
N ASP A 332 -4.97 -5.93 -20.24
CA ASP A 332 -5.45 -4.54 -20.30
C ASP A 332 -4.56 -3.61 -19.46
N PHE A 333 -4.07 -4.07 -18.31
CA PHE A 333 -3.19 -3.31 -17.44
C PHE A 333 -1.75 -3.23 -18.00
N SER A 334 -1.20 -4.37 -18.41
CA SER A 334 0.16 -4.42 -18.97
C SER A 334 0.27 -3.61 -20.27
N SER A 335 -0.73 -3.68 -21.16
CA SER A 335 -0.71 -2.89 -22.39
C SER A 335 -0.94 -1.39 -22.18
N ALA A 336 -1.53 -0.98 -21.06
CA ALA A 336 -1.67 0.43 -20.72
C ALA A 336 -0.34 1.05 -20.27
N PHE A 337 0.46 0.32 -19.47
CA PHE A 337 1.64 0.87 -18.80
C PHE A 337 2.97 0.22 -19.21
N TYR A 338 3.02 -0.51 -20.31
CA TYR A 338 4.27 -1.05 -20.86
C TYR A 338 4.42 -0.75 -22.32
N ILE A 339 5.54 -0.16 -22.70
CA ILE A 339 5.96 0.12 -24.06
C ILE A 339 7.38 -0.43 -24.25
N GLU A 340 7.61 -1.21 -25.30
CA GLU A 340 8.92 -1.82 -25.56
C GLU A 340 10.00 -0.77 -25.87
N GLU A 341 9.61 0.38 -26.41
CA GLU A 341 10.46 1.52 -26.72
C GLU A 341 10.88 2.32 -25.47
N GLY A 342 10.31 2.03 -24.32
CA GLY A 342 10.60 2.68 -23.02
C GLY A 342 9.58 3.73 -22.61
N MET A 343 9.98 4.67 -21.77
CA MET A 343 9.13 5.72 -21.20
C MET A 343 8.57 6.63 -22.31
N PRO A 344 7.25 6.94 -22.30
CA PRO A 344 6.66 7.91 -23.24
C PRO A 344 7.38 9.26 -23.20
N VAL A 345 7.55 9.86 -24.38
CA VAL A 345 8.30 11.14 -24.50
C VAL A 345 7.64 12.26 -23.68
N GLU A 346 6.32 12.28 -23.60
CA GLU A 346 5.55 13.25 -22.80
C GLU A 346 5.91 13.18 -21.31
N LYS A 347 6.16 11.98 -20.80
CA LYS A 347 6.56 11.75 -19.42
C LYS A 347 8.00 12.18 -19.16
N ILE A 348 8.88 11.99 -20.15
CA ILE A 348 10.28 12.47 -20.06
C ILE A 348 10.35 13.99 -20.13
N LEU A 349 9.53 14.63 -20.97
CA LEU A 349 9.47 16.08 -21.13
C LEU A 349 8.81 16.81 -19.96
N ASN A 350 8.09 16.09 -19.09
CA ASN A 350 7.49 16.71 -17.91
C ASN A 350 8.59 17.30 -17.00
N PRO A 351 8.59 18.63 -16.76
CA PRO A 351 9.61 19.27 -15.91
C PRO A 351 9.47 18.95 -14.43
N GLY A 352 8.39 18.26 -14.05
CA GLY A 352 8.12 17.85 -12.67
C GLY A 352 9.10 16.79 -12.16
N ASP A 353 8.82 16.32 -10.95
CA ASP A 353 9.56 15.23 -10.34
C ASP A 353 8.92 13.88 -10.74
N PRO A 354 9.59 13.07 -11.58
CA PRO A 354 9.05 11.78 -12.04
C PRO A 354 8.71 10.80 -10.89
N SER A 355 9.37 10.95 -9.73
CA SER A 355 9.07 10.11 -8.56
C SER A 355 7.72 10.45 -7.91
N ARG A 356 7.14 11.59 -8.23
CA ARG A 356 5.85 12.09 -7.72
C ARG A 356 4.70 11.96 -8.73
N ASP A 357 4.95 11.46 -9.93
CA ASP A 357 3.94 11.20 -10.95
C ASP A 357 3.60 9.70 -10.98
N LEU A 358 2.38 9.34 -10.54
CA LEU A 358 1.95 7.95 -10.41
C LEU A 358 1.95 7.23 -11.77
N GLU A 359 1.56 7.91 -12.84
CA GLU A 359 1.54 7.30 -14.17
C GLU A 359 2.96 6.99 -14.66
N THR A 360 3.92 7.89 -14.45
CA THR A 360 5.35 7.63 -14.71
C THR A 360 5.87 6.44 -13.91
N GLN A 361 5.49 6.33 -12.63
CA GLN A 361 5.87 5.19 -11.80
C GLN A 361 5.22 3.87 -12.27
N LEU A 362 4.00 3.90 -12.81
CA LEU A 362 3.36 2.72 -13.41
C LEU A 362 4.06 2.29 -14.70
N PHE A 363 4.47 3.23 -15.58
CA PHE A 363 5.30 2.90 -16.75
C PHE A 363 6.66 2.32 -16.36
N LYS A 364 7.32 2.90 -15.34
CA LYS A 364 8.58 2.39 -14.81
C LYS A 364 8.43 0.95 -14.30
N LEU A 365 7.33 0.66 -13.58
CA LEU A 365 6.98 -0.70 -13.13
C LEU A 365 6.72 -1.64 -14.31
N GLY A 366 5.98 -1.19 -15.32
CA GLY A 366 5.71 -1.96 -16.53
C GLY A 366 6.98 -2.41 -17.24
N ASP A 367 7.93 -1.49 -17.47
CA ASP A 367 9.23 -1.82 -18.02
C ASP A 367 10.02 -2.76 -17.10
N GLY A 368 10.04 -2.49 -15.79
CA GLY A 368 10.72 -3.31 -14.81
C GLY A 368 10.24 -4.77 -14.78
N LEU A 369 8.92 -4.98 -14.80
CA LEU A 369 8.31 -6.29 -14.65
C LEU A 369 8.25 -7.09 -15.96
N LEU A 370 8.04 -6.42 -17.09
CA LEU A 370 7.67 -7.08 -18.35
C LEU A 370 8.81 -7.16 -19.38
N SER A 371 9.77 -6.24 -19.36
CA SER A 371 10.87 -6.20 -20.34
C SER A 371 11.79 -7.42 -20.28
N GLY A 372 11.95 -8.04 -19.10
CA GLY A 372 12.90 -9.12 -18.82
C GLY A 372 14.34 -8.65 -18.58
N ARG A 373 14.63 -7.35 -18.70
CA ARG A 373 15.99 -6.79 -18.49
C ARG A 373 16.54 -7.04 -17.09
N TYR A 374 15.66 -7.07 -16.08
CA TYR A 374 16.02 -7.28 -14.67
C TYR A 374 15.84 -8.73 -14.22
N SER A 375 15.21 -9.56 -15.05
CA SER A 375 15.00 -10.99 -14.78
C SER A 375 16.19 -11.81 -15.27
N ILE A 376 17.31 -11.64 -14.57
CA ILE A 376 18.57 -12.31 -14.85
C ILE A 376 19.18 -12.84 -13.54
N PRO A 377 19.96 -13.97 -13.58
CA PRO A 377 20.63 -14.47 -12.40
C PRO A 377 21.55 -13.42 -11.77
N ASP A 378 21.53 -13.32 -10.43
CA ASP A 378 22.45 -12.44 -9.72
C ASP A 378 23.86 -13.06 -9.68
N GLU A 379 24.78 -12.45 -10.44
CA GLU A 379 26.18 -12.89 -10.51
C GLU A 379 27.00 -12.46 -9.26
N LEU A 380 26.44 -11.61 -8.40
CA LEU A 380 27.11 -11.12 -7.20
C LEU A 380 26.95 -12.07 -6.00
N THR A 381 25.97 -12.98 -6.04
CA THR A 381 25.76 -13.97 -4.98
C THR A 381 26.74 -15.14 -5.08
N THR A 382 27.16 -15.67 -3.92
CA THR A 382 27.96 -16.89 -3.78
C THR A 382 27.11 -18.14 -3.60
N GLU A 383 25.78 -18.01 -3.58
CA GLU A 383 24.86 -19.13 -3.41
C GLU A 383 24.91 -20.09 -4.61
N LYS A 384 24.68 -21.39 -4.34
CA LYS A 384 24.65 -22.41 -5.40
C LYS A 384 23.55 -22.22 -6.40
N VAL A 385 22.37 -21.81 -5.93
CA VAL A 385 21.22 -21.48 -6.75
C VAL A 385 21.14 -19.97 -6.83
N LYS A 386 21.26 -19.43 -8.05
CA LYS A 386 21.22 -17.99 -8.28
C LYS A 386 19.80 -17.57 -8.58
N PHE A 387 19.23 -16.76 -7.71
CA PHE A 387 18.00 -16.02 -7.99
C PHE A 387 18.31 -14.67 -8.64
N GLN A 388 17.32 -13.94 -9.06
CA GLN A 388 17.48 -12.58 -9.54
C GLN A 388 17.53 -11.58 -8.36
N ARG A 389 18.10 -10.39 -8.58
CA ARG A 389 18.07 -9.31 -7.58
C ARG A 389 16.69 -8.69 -7.40
N GLY A 390 15.83 -8.81 -8.42
CA GLY A 390 14.55 -8.15 -8.48
C GLY A 390 14.65 -6.63 -8.66
N ILE A 391 13.52 -5.99 -8.92
CA ILE A 391 13.40 -4.52 -8.92
C ILE A 391 13.02 -4.01 -7.52
N LYS A 392 13.42 -2.78 -7.18
CA LYS A 392 13.13 -2.14 -5.88
C LYS A 392 12.23 -0.92 -6.08
N PRO A 393 10.88 -1.04 -6.06
CA PRO A 393 9.98 0.07 -6.37
C PRO A 393 9.76 1.00 -5.16
N GLN A 394 10.84 1.57 -4.60
CA GLN A 394 10.78 2.44 -3.42
C GLN A 394 10.00 3.73 -3.71
N GLY A 395 10.27 4.38 -4.84
CA GLY A 395 9.56 5.61 -5.24
C GLY A 395 8.05 5.37 -5.39
N PHE A 396 7.65 4.27 -6.03
CA PHE A 396 6.23 3.89 -6.14
C PHE A 396 5.59 3.66 -4.78
N LYS A 397 6.22 2.87 -3.88
CA LYS A 397 5.72 2.60 -2.53
C LYS A 397 5.48 3.89 -1.75
N THR A 398 6.43 4.82 -1.80
CA THR A 398 6.34 6.11 -1.13
C THR A 398 5.20 6.95 -1.69
N LEU A 399 5.11 7.04 -3.03
CA LEU A 399 4.10 7.85 -3.70
C LEU A 399 2.69 7.33 -3.46
N ILE A 400 2.46 6.02 -3.64
CA ILE A 400 1.12 5.43 -3.46
C ILE A 400 0.65 5.46 -2.00
N GLY A 401 1.58 5.45 -1.06
CA GLY A 401 1.29 5.56 0.37
C GLY A 401 1.08 6.99 0.86
N GLU A 402 1.44 8.02 0.07
CA GLU A 402 1.35 9.42 0.51
C GLU A 402 -0.09 9.79 0.87
N GLY A 403 -0.30 10.25 2.11
CA GLY A 403 -1.62 10.64 2.62
C GLY A 403 -2.53 9.49 3.05
N HIS A 404 -2.11 8.22 2.94
CA HIS A 404 -2.88 7.09 3.43
C HIS A 404 -2.35 6.62 4.79
N MET A 405 -3.25 6.44 5.79
CA MET A 405 -2.83 6.13 7.17
C MET A 405 -2.06 4.80 7.29
N GLU A 406 -2.43 3.79 6.50
CA GLU A 406 -1.84 2.44 6.56
C GLU A 406 -0.72 2.26 5.54
N PHE A 407 -0.96 2.63 4.26
CA PHE A 407 0.02 2.38 3.20
C PHE A 407 1.22 3.33 3.22
N CYS A 408 1.22 4.42 4.02
CA CYS A 408 2.43 5.24 4.22
C CYS A 408 3.46 4.55 5.13
N THR A 409 3.06 3.55 5.90
CA THR A 409 3.89 2.88 6.91
C THR A 409 4.72 1.73 6.31
N MET A 410 5.67 1.22 7.10
CA MET A 410 6.46 0.03 6.76
C MET A 410 5.87 -1.26 7.37
N GLN A 411 4.65 -1.19 7.90
CA GLN A 411 3.93 -2.37 8.42
C GLN A 411 3.37 -3.21 7.30
N GLN A 412 3.08 -4.46 7.62
CA GLN A 412 2.38 -5.35 6.72
C GLN A 412 0.91 -4.95 6.63
N GLN A 413 0.39 -4.89 5.40
CA GLN A 413 -0.98 -4.47 5.10
C GLN A 413 -1.74 -5.56 4.34
N ASP A 414 -3.06 -5.42 4.27
CA ASP A 414 -3.90 -6.35 3.53
C ASP A 414 -3.75 -6.16 2.02
N ALA A 415 -3.42 -7.24 1.31
CA ALA A 415 -3.23 -7.22 -0.15
C ALA A 415 -4.54 -6.93 -0.91
N PHE A 416 -5.70 -7.33 -0.38
CA PHE A 416 -6.98 -7.05 -1.03
C PHE A 416 -7.37 -5.58 -0.89
N GLU A 417 -7.17 -5.00 0.28
CA GLU A 417 -7.40 -3.57 0.50
C GLU A 417 -6.45 -2.72 -0.35
N PHE A 418 -5.17 -3.12 -0.44
CA PHE A 418 -4.22 -2.44 -1.33
C PHE A 418 -4.60 -2.56 -2.80
N LEU A 419 -5.07 -3.72 -3.26
CA LEU A 419 -5.54 -3.91 -4.64
C LEU A 419 -6.68 -2.94 -4.97
N LEU A 420 -7.69 -2.86 -4.12
CA LEU A 420 -8.83 -1.96 -4.33
C LEU A 420 -8.38 -0.50 -4.30
N TYR A 421 -7.58 -0.13 -3.31
CA TYR A 421 -7.03 1.23 -3.19
C TYR A 421 -6.24 1.66 -4.44
N LEU A 422 -5.40 0.78 -5.00
CA LEU A 422 -4.62 1.08 -6.20
C LEU A 422 -5.52 1.25 -7.43
N LEU A 423 -6.53 0.38 -7.60
CA LEU A 423 -7.50 0.51 -8.69
C LEU A 423 -8.27 1.83 -8.59
N ASP A 424 -8.73 2.19 -7.39
CA ASP A 424 -9.44 3.46 -7.15
C ASP A 424 -8.54 4.68 -7.43
N LYS A 425 -7.27 4.64 -7.02
CA LYS A 425 -6.31 5.72 -7.32
C LYS A 425 -6.08 5.91 -8.82
N ILE A 426 -5.97 4.82 -9.57
CA ILE A 426 -5.81 4.87 -11.03
C ILE A 426 -7.05 5.46 -11.68
N GLU A 427 -8.24 5.06 -11.25
CA GLU A 427 -9.52 5.58 -11.78
C GLU A 427 -9.72 7.06 -11.41
N ASP A 428 -9.49 7.43 -10.14
CA ASP A 428 -9.63 8.81 -9.65
C ASP A 428 -8.72 9.81 -10.39
N GLN A 429 -7.49 9.40 -10.69
CA GLN A 429 -6.53 10.20 -11.44
C GLN A 429 -6.69 10.06 -12.96
N LYS A 430 -7.64 9.23 -13.42
CA LYS A 430 -7.89 8.93 -14.85
C LYS A 430 -6.63 8.47 -15.59
N LEU A 431 -5.83 7.62 -14.94
CA LEU A 431 -4.59 7.13 -15.52
C LEU A 431 -4.87 6.01 -16.53
N ASN A 432 -4.74 6.34 -17.80
CA ASN A 432 -5.04 5.40 -18.89
C ASN A 432 -3.76 4.83 -19.54
N GLY A 433 -2.60 5.39 -19.25
CA GLY A 433 -1.37 5.07 -19.95
C GLY A 433 -1.49 5.39 -21.44
N VAL A 434 -1.08 4.44 -22.29
CA VAL A 434 -1.26 4.54 -23.75
C VAL A 434 -2.60 4.00 -24.23
N SER A 435 -3.46 3.55 -23.33
CA SER A 435 -4.78 2.99 -23.67
C SER A 435 -5.81 4.09 -23.86
N SER A 436 -6.81 3.85 -24.72
CA SER A 436 -7.96 4.75 -24.91
C SER A 436 -8.99 4.64 -23.78
N THR A 437 -8.90 3.60 -22.95
CA THR A 437 -9.82 3.33 -21.82
C THR A 437 -9.02 3.00 -20.57
N SER A 438 -9.57 3.34 -19.40
CA SER A 438 -8.93 2.99 -18.14
C SER A 438 -8.74 1.47 -18.01
N PRO A 439 -7.54 0.99 -17.67
CA PRO A 439 -7.28 -0.43 -17.49
C PRO A 439 -8.06 -1.05 -16.31
N THR A 440 -8.53 -0.22 -15.38
CA THR A 440 -9.35 -0.64 -14.23
C THR A 440 -10.73 -1.13 -14.65
N GLN A 441 -11.28 -0.58 -15.74
CA GLN A 441 -12.59 -0.97 -16.27
C GLN A 441 -12.66 -2.42 -16.73
N ALA A 442 -11.51 -3.06 -16.94
CA ALA A 442 -11.45 -4.48 -17.27
C ALA A 442 -11.97 -5.40 -16.14
N PHE A 443 -12.00 -4.88 -14.90
CA PHE A 443 -12.51 -5.57 -13.72
C PHE A 443 -13.97 -5.25 -13.41
N ASP A 444 -14.53 -4.18 -13.98
CA ASP A 444 -15.86 -3.68 -13.65
C ASP A 444 -16.98 -4.59 -14.16
N PHE A 445 -17.99 -4.76 -13.33
CA PHE A 445 -19.25 -5.44 -13.69
C PHE A 445 -20.40 -4.94 -12.85
N VAL A 446 -21.62 -5.29 -13.24
CA VAL A 446 -22.84 -4.87 -12.56
C VAL A 446 -23.44 -6.05 -11.82
N LEU A 447 -23.57 -5.88 -10.50
CA LEU A 447 -24.27 -6.79 -9.61
C LEU A 447 -25.68 -6.27 -9.33
N GLU A 448 -26.70 -7.12 -9.50
CA GLU A 448 -28.08 -6.81 -9.17
C GLU A 448 -28.49 -7.49 -7.88
N ASN A 449 -28.96 -6.70 -6.93
CA ASN A 449 -29.59 -7.16 -5.69
C ASN A 449 -31.12 -7.17 -5.89
N LYS A 450 -31.71 -8.36 -5.94
CA LYS A 450 -33.17 -8.54 -6.05
C LYS A 450 -33.74 -8.85 -4.67
N ILE A 451 -34.62 -7.99 -4.16
CA ILE A 451 -35.30 -8.17 -2.89
C ILE A 451 -36.79 -8.39 -3.18
N LYS A 452 -37.36 -9.52 -2.76
CA LYS A 452 -38.79 -9.84 -2.89
C LYS A 452 -39.44 -9.83 -1.52
N CYS A 453 -40.46 -8.99 -1.35
CA CYS A 453 -41.25 -8.94 -0.11
C CYS A 453 -42.19 -10.12 0.00
N HIS A 454 -42.13 -10.87 1.11
CA HIS A 454 -43.04 -11.98 1.34
C HIS A 454 -44.46 -11.51 1.71
N GLY A 455 -44.64 -10.26 2.16
CA GLY A 455 -45.94 -9.69 2.52
C GLY A 455 -46.79 -9.28 1.31
N CYS A 456 -46.23 -8.60 0.32
CA CYS A 456 -46.97 -8.11 -0.85
C CYS A 456 -46.53 -8.69 -2.18
N GLY A 457 -45.50 -9.55 -2.19
CA GLY A 457 -44.92 -10.13 -3.42
C GLY A 457 -44.18 -9.14 -4.32
N GLY A 458 -44.14 -7.86 -3.96
CA GLY A 458 -43.42 -6.84 -4.74
C GLY A 458 -41.92 -7.01 -4.68
N VAL A 459 -41.24 -6.58 -5.75
CA VAL A 459 -39.80 -6.75 -5.94
C VAL A 459 -39.11 -5.41 -6.04
N ARG A 460 -37.93 -5.30 -5.39
CA ARG A 460 -36.99 -4.20 -5.56
C ARG A 460 -35.73 -4.72 -6.28
N LEU A 461 -35.30 -4.01 -7.29
CA LEU A 461 -34.05 -4.27 -7.99
C LEU A 461 -33.09 -3.11 -7.72
N ALA A 462 -31.95 -3.41 -7.16
CA ALA A 462 -30.88 -2.43 -6.94
C ALA A 462 -29.61 -2.90 -7.67
N LYS A 463 -29.09 -2.08 -8.56
CA LYS A 463 -27.89 -2.36 -9.35
C LYS A 463 -26.71 -1.61 -8.78
N GLU A 464 -25.58 -2.29 -8.69
CA GLU A 464 -24.35 -1.79 -8.14
C GLU A 464 -23.20 -2.07 -9.11
N LEU A 465 -22.40 -1.05 -9.39
CA LEU A 465 -21.14 -1.21 -10.10
C LEU A 465 -20.07 -1.69 -9.13
N THR A 466 -19.40 -2.77 -9.44
CA THR A 466 -18.35 -3.37 -8.59
C THR A 466 -17.24 -3.97 -9.47
N ASN A 467 -16.09 -4.22 -8.90
CA ASN A 467 -14.92 -4.81 -9.57
C ASN A 467 -14.44 -6.11 -8.90
N ASN A 468 -15.16 -6.58 -7.86
CA ASN A 468 -14.79 -7.78 -7.12
C ASN A 468 -16.02 -8.49 -6.51
N ILE A 469 -15.85 -9.75 -6.12
CA ILE A 469 -16.83 -10.49 -5.34
C ILE A 469 -16.15 -11.03 -4.08
N ARG A 470 -16.68 -10.65 -2.92
CA ARG A 470 -16.31 -11.26 -1.64
C ARG A 470 -17.16 -12.49 -1.42
N LEU A 471 -16.52 -13.64 -1.23
CA LEU A 471 -17.18 -14.92 -1.08
C LEU A 471 -17.25 -15.35 0.40
N PRO A 472 -18.41 -15.70 0.94
CA PRO A 472 -18.49 -16.28 2.26
C PRO A 472 -17.79 -17.63 2.32
N VAL A 473 -17.09 -17.93 3.41
CA VAL A 473 -16.39 -19.20 3.61
C VAL A 473 -17.01 -19.93 4.79
N GLN A 474 -17.42 -21.16 4.56
CA GLN A 474 -17.96 -22.01 5.63
C GLN A 474 -16.85 -22.48 6.56
N ASP A 475 -16.98 -22.21 7.86
CA ASP A 475 -15.97 -22.48 8.90
C ASP A 475 -16.31 -23.74 9.73
N LYS A 476 -16.69 -24.85 9.06
CA LYS A 476 -17.03 -26.09 9.73
C LYS A 476 -15.79 -26.73 10.36
N VAL A 477 -15.73 -26.73 11.70
CA VAL A 477 -14.66 -27.36 12.47
C VAL A 477 -14.79 -28.88 12.45
N LEU A 478 -13.75 -29.57 12.00
CA LEU A 478 -13.64 -31.03 12.04
C LEU A 478 -13.14 -31.54 13.39
N ARG A 479 -12.12 -30.91 13.92
CA ARG A 479 -11.50 -31.24 15.21
C ARG A 479 -10.71 -30.04 15.75
N VAL A 480 -10.44 -30.08 17.03
CA VAL A 480 -9.49 -29.20 17.68
C VAL A 480 -8.23 -30.02 17.94
N GLY A 481 -7.08 -29.52 17.51
CA GLY A 481 -5.78 -30.15 17.75
C GLY A 481 -5.37 -30.09 19.22
N ASP A 482 -4.34 -30.85 19.61
CA ASP A 482 -3.78 -30.86 20.97
C ASP A 482 -3.16 -29.50 21.35
N ASP A 483 -2.82 -28.70 20.36
CA ASP A 483 -2.33 -27.31 20.48
C ASP A 483 -3.45 -26.26 20.57
N GLY A 484 -4.71 -26.68 20.63
CA GLY A 484 -5.91 -25.83 20.67
C GLY A 484 -6.30 -25.23 19.32
N LYS A 485 -5.59 -25.50 18.23
CA LYS A 485 -5.93 -25.00 16.89
C LYS A 485 -7.11 -25.77 16.30
N LYS A 486 -8.05 -25.00 15.73
CA LYS A 486 -9.19 -25.54 14.99
C LYS A 486 -8.72 -26.07 13.63
N VAL A 487 -9.09 -27.30 13.29
CA VAL A 487 -8.91 -27.89 11.95
C VAL A 487 -10.24 -27.85 11.24
N TYR A 488 -10.31 -27.17 10.12
CA TYR A 488 -11.53 -26.96 9.35
C TYR A 488 -11.70 -28.01 8.24
N SER A 489 -12.95 -28.22 7.82
CA SER A 489 -13.24 -29.00 6.62
C SER A 489 -12.83 -28.23 5.38
N GLU A 490 -12.36 -28.94 4.38
CA GLU A 490 -12.11 -28.42 3.06
C GLU A 490 -13.42 -27.90 2.42
N VAL A 491 -13.34 -26.78 1.70
CA VAL A 491 -14.46 -26.15 0.98
C VAL A 491 -14.03 -25.97 -0.49
N ARG A 492 -14.95 -26.10 -1.44
CA ARG A 492 -14.68 -25.78 -2.84
C ARG A 492 -14.98 -24.31 -3.10
N LEU A 493 -14.19 -23.67 -3.94
CA LEU A 493 -14.41 -22.26 -4.35
C LEU A 493 -15.79 -22.10 -5.01
N GLU A 494 -16.26 -23.10 -5.76
CA GLU A 494 -17.60 -23.13 -6.33
C GLU A 494 -18.72 -23.17 -5.27
N ASP A 495 -18.50 -23.87 -4.15
CA ASP A 495 -19.48 -23.90 -3.05
C ASP A 495 -19.63 -22.52 -2.42
N CYS A 496 -18.52 -21.76 -2.29
CA CYS A 496 -18.56 -20.37 -1.84
C CYS A 496 -19.31 -19.46 -2.85
N LEU A 497 -19.15 -19.72 -4.15
CA LEU A 497 -19.90 -19.02 -5.19
C LEU A 497 -21.40 -19.36 -5.16
N LEU A 498 -21.77 -20.64 -4.88
CA LEU A 498 -23.18 -21.05 -4.79
C LEU A 498 -23.93 -20.24 -3.73
N GLU A 499 -23.29 -19.89 -2.63
CA GLU A 499 -23.91 -19.07 -1.58
C GLU A 499 -24.29 -17.67 -2.09
N LEU A 500 -23.51 -17.08 -3.01
CA LEU A 500 -23.84 -15.79 -3.64
C LEU A 500 -25.18 -15.84 -4.40
N GLY A 501 -25.44 -16.96 -5.10
CA GLY A 501 -26.67 -17.19 -5.89
C GLY A 501 -27.85 -17.68 -5.07
N THR A 502 -27.66 -18.02 -3.78
CA THR A 502 -28.75 -18.49 -2.91
C THR A 502 -29.62 -17.34 -2.43
N SER A 503 -30.88 -17.62 -2.18
CA SER A 503 -31.81 -16.65 -1.65
C SER A 503 -31.67 -16.57 -0.13
N GLU A 504 -31.25 -15.42 0.37
CA GLU A 504 -31.16 -15.13 1.80
C GLU A 504 -32.47 -14.54 2.31
N THR A 505 -32.93 -14.98 3.48
CA THR A 505 -34.08 -14.37 4.14
C THR A 505 -33.63 -13.17 4.96
N ILE A 506 -34.18 -12.01 4.65
CA ILE A 506 -33.90 -10.74 5.33
C ILE A 506 -35.16 -10.13 5.91
N GLU A 507 -34.99 -9.31 6.94
CA GLU A 507 -36.04 -8.39 7.39
C GLU A 507 -35.75 -7.00 6.81
N TYR A 508 -36.73 -6.38 6.16
CA TYR A 508 -36.55 -5.06 5.59
C TYR A 508 -37.84 -4.24 5.62
N GLN A 509 -37.71 -2.92 5.63
CA GLN A 509 -38.84 -2.01 5.58
C GLN A 509 -39.40 -1.97 4.15
N CYS A 510 -40.56 -2.60 3.94
CA CYS A 510 -41.18 -2.65 2.62
C CYS A 510 -41.93 -1.33 2.31
N PRO A 511 -41.59 -0.60 1.23
CA PRO A 511 -42.22 0.69 0.92
C PRO A 511 -43.71 0.56 0.60
N ARG A 512 -44.18 -0.58 0.06
CA ARG A 512 -45.61 -0.82 -0.20
C ARG A 512 -46.38 -1.24 1.06
N CYS A 513 -45.77 -2.10 1.90
CA CYS A 513 -46.41 -2.55 3.14
C CYS A 513 -46.28 -1.53 4.28
N GLN A 514 -45.38 -0.57 4.18
CA GLN A 514 -45.04 0.48 5.17
C GLN A 514 -44.73 -0.07 6.56
N LYS A 515 -44.16 -1.29 6.61
CA LYS A 515 -43.74 -1.95 7.85
C LYS A 515 -42.61 -2.92 7.60
N LEU A 516 -41.90 -3.27 8.67
CA LEU A 516 -40.88 -4.31 8.64
C LEU A 516 -41.50 -5.64 8.21
N GLN A 517 -40.93 -6.26 7.19
CA GLN A 517 -41.41 -7.50 6.59
C GLN A 517 -40.24 -8.45 6.36
N SER A 518 -40.54 -9.74 6.41
CA SER A 518 -39.65 -10.77 5.89
C SER A 518 -39.62 -10.69 4.37
N GLY A 519 -38.45 -10.82 3.80
CA GLY A 519 -38.23 -10.86 2.35
C GLY A 519 -37.11 -11.81 1.99
N SER A 520 -36.99 -12.10 0.71
CA SER A 520 -35.86 -12.85 0.16
C SER A 520 -34.96 -11.93 -0.67
N LYS A 521 -33.65 -11.93 -0.35
CA LYS A 521 -32.62 -11.24 -1.12
C LYS A 521 -31.86 -12.25 -1.96
N LYS A 522 -31.70 -11.98 -3.24
CA LYS A 522 -30.86 -12.75 -4.16
C LYS A 522 -29.96 -11.82 -4.94
N GLN A 523 -28.70 -12.20 -5.14
CA GLN A 523 -27.74 -11.47 -5.96
C GLN A 523 -27.56 -12.17 -7.30
N GLY A 524 -27.28 -11.40 -8.36
CA GLY A 524 -26.98 -11.93 -9.69
C GLY A 524 -26.22 -10.88 -10.53
N LEU A 525 -25.46 -11.35 -11.50
CA LEU A 525 -24.68 -10.49 -12.40
C LEU A 525 -25.56 -10.09 -13.60
N THR A 526 -25.61 -8.79 -13.91
CA THR A 526 -26.25 -8.30 -15.15
C THR A 526 -25.22 -8.03 -16.25
N SER A 527 -23.95 -7.81 -15.90
CA SER A 527 -22.82 -7.79 -16.83
C SER A 527 -21.67 -8.62 -16.30
N PHE A 528 -20.75 -9.01 -17.17
CA PHE A 528 -19.61 -9.88 -16.85
C PHE A 528 -18.31 -9.17 -17.17
N PRO A 529 -17.33 -9.09 -16.21
CA PRO A 529 -16.07 -8.39 -16.43
C PRO A 529 -15.14 -9.16 -17.37
N LYS A 530 -14.11 -8.49 -17.90
CA LYS A 530 -13.00 -9.18 -18.59
C LYS A 530 -12.16 -10.00 -17.61
N TYR A 531 -11.92 -9.46 -16.43
CA TYR A 531 -11.19 -10.14 -15.34
C TYR A 531 -12.03 -10.11 -14.07
N LEU A 532 -12.24 -11.26 -13.49
CA LEU A 532 -13.04 -11.43 -12.28
C LEU A 532 -12.12 -11.61 -11.07
N ILE A 533 -12.28 -10.76 -10.06
CA ILE A 533 -11.59 -10.86 -8.78
C ILE A 533 -12.53 -11.51 -7.75
N LEU A 534 -12.11 -12.65 -7.21
CA LEU A 534 -12.80 -13.35 -6.13
C LEU A 534 -11.94 -13.31 -4.86
N SER A 535 -12.52 -12.88 -3.74
CA SER A 535 -11.85 -12.88 -2.44
C SER A 535 -12.67 -13.66 -1.42
N PRO A 536 -12.26 -14.90 -1.08
CA PRO A 536 -12.87 -15.64 0.03
C PRO A 536 -12.64 -14.92 1.36
N GLN A 537 -13.72 -14.68 2.11
CA GLN A 537 -13.67 -13.99 3.40
C GLN A 537 -13.08 -14.91 4.48
N ARG A 538 -11.76 -14.88 4.61
CA ARG A 538 -11.02 -15.68 5.61
C ARG A 538 -10.91 -15.01 6.98
N ILE A 539 -11.56 -13.86 7.16
CA ILE A 539 -11.55 -13.12 8.43
C ILE A 539 -12.94 -13.15 9.03
N LYS A 540 -13.01 -13.55 10.28
CA LYS A 540 -14.24 -13.59 11.06
C LYS A 540 -14.03 -12.87 12.39
N LEU A 541 -15.03 -12.13 12.83
CA LEU A 541 -15.04 -11.56 14.19
C LEU A 541 -15.54 -12.64 15.16
N GLU A 542 -14.69 -13.06 16.08
CA GLU A 542 -15.08 -13.95 17.19
C GLU A 542 -14.84 -13.17 18.50
N ASN A 543 -15.90 -12.89 19.24
CA ASN A 543 -15.85 -12.03 20.44
C ASN A 543 -15.20 -10.65 20.20
N TRP A 544 -15.54 -10.01 19.08
CA TRP A 544 -14.99 -8.72 18.63
C TRP A 544 -13.49 -8.73 18.29
N VAL A 545 -12.87 -9.90 18.25
CA VAL A 545 -11.48 -10.07 17.82
C VAL A 545 -11.47 -10.64 16.40
N PRO A 546 -10.78 -10.01 15.43
CA PRO A 546 -10.63 -10.58 14.10
C PRO A 546 -9.73 -11.81 14.16
N ILE A 547 -10.24 -12.94 13.70
CA ILE A 547 -9.51 -14.20 13.57
C ILE A 547 -9.41 -14.59 12.11
N LYS A 548 -8.28 -15.14 11.72
CA LYS A 548 -8.10 -15.73 10.40
C LYS A 548 -8.56 -17.17 10.38
N LEU A 549 -9.36 -17.52 9.37
CA LEU A 549 -9.84 -18.88 9.13
C LEU A 549 -8.87 -19.61 8.20
N ASP A 550 -8.18 -20.62 8.73
CA ASP A 550 -7.29 -21.50 7.95
C ASP A 550 -8.07 -22.64 7.29
N VAL A 551 -9.14 -22.28 6.55
CA VAL A 551 -9.98 -23.22 5.81
C VAL A 551 -9.31 -23.55 4.47
N PRO A 552 -9.00 -24.82 4.16
CA PRO A 552 -8.50 -25.18 2.84
C PRO A 552 -9.58 -24.96 1.78
N ILE A 553 -9.26 -24.24 0.69
CA ILE A 553 -10.18 -23.96 -0.40
C ILE A 553 -9.66 -24.63 -1.67
N LYS A 554 -10.35 -25.66 -2.12
CA LYS A 554 -10.12 -26.24 -3.43
C LYS A 554 -10.65 -25.33 -4.51
N PHE A 555 -9.87 -25.14 -5.54
CA PHE A 555 -10.22 -24.32 -6.68
C PHE A 555 -10.17 -25.13 -7.98
N GLU A 556 -10.99 -24.74 -8.93
CA GLU A 556 -10.98 -25.27 -10.29
C GLU A 556 -10.36 -24.22 -11.25
N GLU A 557 -9.68 -24.72 -12.27
CA GLU A 557 -9.03 -23.83 -13.26
C GLU A 557 -10.06 -23.11 -14.14
N VAL A 558 -11.27 -23.66 -14.26
CA VAL A 558 -12.35 -23.08 -15.07
C VAL A 558 -13.61 -23.02 -14.24
N ILE A 559 -14.22 -21.84 -14.17
CA ILE A 559 -15.53 -21.64 -13.51
C ILE A 559 -16.54 -21.14 -14.54
N ASP A 560 -17.83 -21.49 -14.35
CA ASP A 560 -18.95 -21.03 -15.18
C ASP A 560 -19.95 -20.25 -14.33
N LEU A 561 -20.08 -18.96 -14.60
CA LEU A 561 -20.99 -18.05 -13.92
C LEU A 561 -22.40 -17.99 -14.52
N SER A 562 -22.76 -18.88 -15.45
CA SER A 562 -24.08 -18.88 -16.09
C SER A 562 -25.24 -18.95 -15.10
N ASN A 563 -25.06 -19.70 -14.01
CA ASN A 563 -26.05 -19.88 -12.94
C ASN A 563 -26.23 -18.64 -12.05
N TYR A 564 -25.30 -17.68 -12.12
CA TYR A 564 -25.29 -16.45 -11.33
C TYR A 564 -25.77 -15.24 -12.11
N LYS A 565 -26.21 -15.44 -13.37
CA LYS A 565 -26.81 -14.40 -14.16
C LYS A 565 -28.10 -13.92 -13.52
N SER A 566 -28.24 -12.59 -13.42
CA SER A 566 -29.48 -12.01 -12.91
C SER A 566 -30.67 -12.41 -13.79
N THR A 567 -31.79 -12.72 -13.14
CA THR A 567 -33.06 -13.01 -13.82
C THR A 567 -33.88 -11.75 -14.08
N GLY A 568 -33.46 -10.59 -13.53
CA GLY A 568 -34.22 -9.35 -13.65
C GLY A 568 -35.64 -9.46 -13.08
N LEU A 569 -36.52 -8.55 -13.55
CA LEU A 569 -37.93 -8.56 -13.23
C LEU A 569 -38.63 -9.64 -14.04
N GLN A 570 -39.34 -10.54 -13.38
CA GLN A 570 -40.12 -11.59 -14.03
C GLN A 570 -41.51 -11.08 -14.42
N THR A 571 -42.17 -11.75 -15.34
CA THR A 571 -43.51 -11.35 -15.85
C THR A 571 -44.63 -11.37 -14.83
N ASP A 572 -44.46 -12.15 -13.77
CA ASP A 572 -45.38 -12.27 -12.63
C ASP A 572 -45.01 -11.37 -11.43
N GLU A 573 -43.96 -10.58 -11.57
CA GLU A 573 -43.44 -9.73 -10.51
C GLU A 573 -43.74 -8.26 -10.79
N GLU A 574 -44.02 -7.51 -9.73
CA GLU A 574 -44.32 -6.08 -9.79
C GLU A 574 -43.25 -5.31 -9.01
N LEU A 575 -42.70 -4.25 -9.64
CA LEU A 575 -41.72 -3.38 -8.98
C LEU A 575 -42.38 -2.67 -7.78
N LEU A 576 -41.66 -2.65 -6.68
CA LEU A 576 -41.99 -1.77 -5.57
C LEU A 576 -41.71 -0.33 -5.99
N PRO A 577 -42.50 0.66 -5.49
CA PRO A 577 -42.19 2.07 -5.71
C PRO A 577 -40.75 2.33 -5.24
N GLU A 578 -40.01 3.11 -6.02
CA GLU A 578 -38.75 3.64 -5.56
C GLU A 578 -39.04 4.43 -4.27
N ASP A 579 -38.25 4.16 -3.22
CA ASP A 579 -38.29 5.04 -2.06
C ASP A 579 -37.98 6.45 -2.58
N ASP A 580 -38.86 7.38 -2.36
CA ASP A 580 -38.52 8.79 -2.53
C ASP A 580 -37.27 9.02 -1.68
N VAL A 581 -36.10 9.20 -2.32
CA VAL A 581 -34.79 9.40 -1.68
C VAL A 581 -34.81 10.67 -0.80
N SER A 582 -35.94 11.43 -0.86
CA SER A 582 -36.21 12.63 -0.05
C SER A 582 -36.59 12.35 1.41
N SER A 583 -36.79 11.10 1.87
CA SER A 583 -37.39 10.90 3.20
C SER A 583 -36.70 9.91 4.18
N SER A 584 -35.50 9.38 3.93
CA SER A 584 -34.84 8.59 4.97
C SER A 584 -33.30 8.65 4.95
N TYR A 585 -32.76 9.83 5.24
CA TYR A 585 -31.40 9.86 5.76
C TYR A 585 -31.42 9.17 7.13
N SER A 586 -30.76 8.01 7.22
CA SER A 586 -30.69 7.25 8.47
C SER A 586 -29.69 7.91 9.42
N PHE A 587 -30.19 8.65 10.39
CA PHE A 587 -29.35 9.27 11.41
C PHE A 587 -28.83 8.22 12.39
N ASN A 588 -27.60 8.43 12.87
CA ASN A 588 -27.04 7.66 13.98
C ASN A 588 -27.95 7.82 15.21
N GLN A 589 -28.68 6.77 15.57
CA GLN A 589 -29.69 6.79 16.61
C GLN A 589 -29.08 7.06 18.00
N ASP A 590 -27.88 6.56 18.27
CA ASP A 590 -27.21 6.78 19.56
C ASP A 590 -26.82 8.25 19.70
N ALA A 591 -26.22 8.84 18.66
CA ALA A 591 -25.89 10.25 18.63
C ALA A 591 -27.15 11.15 18.67
N MET A 592 -28.20 10.80 17.93
CA MET A 592 -29.48 11.48 17.96
C MET A 592 -30.09 11.48 19.37
N ASN A 593 -30.15 10.31 20.00
CA ASN A 593 -30.71 10.16 21.36
C ASN A 593 -29.90 10.96 22.39
N ALA A 594 -28.58 11.01 22.25
CA ALA A 594 -27.70 11.79 23.14
C ALA A 594 -27.99 13.30 23.00
N LEU A 595 -28.09 13.83 21.79
CA LEU A 595 -28.39 15.24 21.53
C LEU A 595 -29.79 15.63 22.00
N LEU A 596 -30.81 14.78 21.77
CA LEU A 596 -32.17 14.98 22.30
C LEU A 596 -32.19 14.98 23.84
N ALA A 597 -31.45 14.12 24.48
CA ALA A 597 -31.30 14.05 25.95
C ALA A 597 -30.65 15.33 26.52
N MET A 598 -29.79 15.99 25.75
CA MET A 598 -29.22 17.30 26.08
C MET A 598 -30.17 18.46 25.88
N GLY A 599 -31.37 18.23 25.33
CA GLY A 599 -32.42 19.22 25.18
C GLY A 599 -32.42 19.95 23.84
N PHE A 600 -31.65 19.53 22.84
CA PHE A 600 -31.70 20.13 21.51
C PHE A 600 -32.98 19.70 20.75
N PRO A 601 -33.64 20.59 20.00
CA PRO A 601 -34.75 20.22 19.13
C PRO A 601 -34.36 19.24 18.04
N GLU A 602 -35.28 18.34 17.68
CA GLU A 602 -35.02 17.26 16.71
C GLU A 602 -34.51 17.76 15.35
N ASN A 603 -35.05 18.88 14.83
CA ASN A 603 -34.60 19.46 13.56
C ASN A 603 -33.15 19.95 13.64
N ARG A 604 -32.74 20.55 14.76
CA ARG A 604 -31.38 20.97 15.01
C ARG A 604 -30.42 19.76 15.07
N CYS A 605 -30.84 18.70 15.78
CA CYS A 605 -30.05 17.45 15.85
C CYS A 605 -29.87 16.82 14.48
N LYS A 606 -30.92 16.73 13.68
CA LYS A 606 -30.89 16.22 12.30
C LYS A 606 -29.92 17.03 11.42
N ARG A 607 -30.02 18.36 11.48
CA ARG A 607 -29.17 19.27 10.72
C ARG A 607 -27.70 19.12 11.11
N ALA A 608 -27.42 19.11 12.41
CA ALA A 608 -26.07 18.95 12.93
C ALA A 608 -25.45 17.60 12.53
N LEU A 609 -26.16 16.51 12.76
CA LEU A 609 -25.69 15.17 12.37
C LEU A 609 -25.48 15.06 10.86
N TYR A 610 -26.36 15.63 10.06
CA TYR A 610 -26.22 15.64 8.60
C TYR A 610 -24.96 16.38 8.18
N THR A 611 -24.75 17.60 8.70
CA THR A 611 -23.61 18.46 8.32
C THR A 611 -22.27 17.91 8.80
N THR A 612 -22.26 17.25 9.97
CA THR A 612 -21.04 16.66 10.54
C THR A 612 -20.77 15.21 10.07
N GLY A 613 -21.50 14.74 9.05
CA GLY A 613 -21.29 13.42 8.46
C GLY A 613 -21.83 12.27 9.30
N ASN A 614 -22.79 12.50 10.18
CA ASN A 614 -23.55 11.49 10.94
C ASN A 614 -22.67 10.59 11.86
N ARG A 615 -21.57 11.13 12.40
CA ARG A 615 -20.57 10.37 13.14
C ARG A 615 -20.95 10.17 14.62
N ASP A 616 -20.80 11.18 15.44
CA ASP A 616 -20.96 11.13 16.89
C ASP A 616 -21.66 12.38 17.44
N ALA A 617 -22.14 12.28 18.69
CA ALA A 617 -22.88 13.35 19.34
C ALA A 617 -22.00 14.56 19.68
N ASP A 618 -20.71 14.35 19.99
CA ASP A 618 -19.82 15.42 20.45
C ASP A 618 -19.49 16.38 19.29
N THR A 619 -19.17 15.82 18.10
CA THR A 619 -18.95 16.60 16.88
C THR A 619 -20.19 17.39 16.47
N ALA A 620 -21.36 16.76 16.53
CA ALA A 620 -22.64 17.41 16.22
C ALA A 620 -23.01 18.49 17.25
N MET A 621 -22.72 18.29 18.52
CA MET A 621 -22.94 19.25 19.59
C MET A 621 -22.05 20.50 19.42
N ASN A 622 -20.77 20.32 19.09
CA ASN A 622 -19.87 21.45 18.82
C ASN A 622 -20.37 22.29 17.65
N TRP A 623 -20.83 21.65 16.58
CA TRP A 623 -21.44 22.33 15.44
C TRP A 623 -22.69 23.09 15.86
N LEU A 624 -23.55 22.51 16.71
CA LEU A 624 -24.77 23.18 17.21
C LEU A 624 -24.45 24.43 18.02
N PHE A 625 -23.40 24.42 18.85
CA PHE A 625 -23.00 25.61 19.62
C PHE A 625 -22.50 26.74 18.72
N GLU A 626 -21.83 26.43 17.61
CA GLU A 626 -21.35 27.42 16.66
C GLU A 626 -22.47 28.03 15.81
N HIS A 627 -23.58 27.29 15.58
CA HIS A 627 -24.68 27.65 14.65
C HIS A 627 -26.02 27.93 15.36
N MET A 628 -26.01 28.13 16.70
CA MET A 628 -27.23 28.31 17.48
C MET A 628 -28.05 29.55 17.10
N GLU A 629 -27.42 30.56 16.53
CA GLU A 629 -28.03 31.84 16.14
C GLU A 629 -28.37 31.88 14.64
N ASP A 630 -28.15 30.82 13.89
CA ASP A 630 -28.47 30.78 12.46
C ASP A 630 -29.99 30.92 12.25
N PRO A 631 -30.44 31.81 11.37
CA PRO A 631 -31.87 32.18 11.23
C PRO A 631 -32.75 31.00 10.78
N ASP A 632 -32.20 29.97 10.16
CA ASP A 632 -32.89 28.80 9.60
C ASP A 632 -32.66 27.51 10.41
N ILE A 633 -32.00 27.56 11.56
CA ILE A 633 -31.62 26.39 12.36
C ILE A 633 -32.84 25.57 12.83
N ASP A 634 -33.99 26.20 13.06
CA ASP A 634 -35.21 25.56 13.53
C ASP A 634 -36.15 25.13 12.41
N ASP A 635 -35.86 25.51 11.16
CA ASP A 635 -36.68 25.11 10.02
C ASP A 635 -36.74 23.58 9.85
N PRO A 636 -37.86 23.04 9.33
CA PRO A 636 -37.96 21.60 9.08
C PRO A 636 -36.78 21.10 8.28
N PHE A 637 -36.11 20.07 8.80
CA PHE A 637 -34.96 19.46 8.11
C PHE A 637 -35.46 18.65 6.91
N GLU A 638 -35.24 19.17 5.73
CA GLU A 638 -35.34 18.39 4.49
C GLU A 638 -33.91 18.07 4.03
N PRO A 639 -33.52 16.77 3.98
CA PRO A 639 -32.24 16.40 3.38
C PRO A 639 -32.27 16.88 1.94
N ALA A 640 -31.40 17.83 1.61
CA ALA A 640 -31.20 18.20 0.21
C ALA A 640 -30.87 16.94 -0.59
N PRO A 641 -31.44 16.75 -1.79
CA PRO A 641 -30.98 15.70 -2.69
C PRO A 641 -29.46 15.87 -2.80
N ALA A 642 -28.69 14.76 -2.67
CA ALA A 642 -27.23 14.81 -2.71
C ALA A 642 -26.82 15.71 -3.88
N PRO A 643 -26.19 16.85 -3.66
CA PRO A 643 -25.84 17.73 -4.74
C PRO A 643 -24.78 16.98 -5.55
N GLY A 644 -25.08 16.69 -6.79
CA GLY A 644 -24.00 16.66 -7.76
C GLY A 644 -23.20 17.95 -7.56
N PRO A 645 -21.90 18.00 -7.80
CA PRO A 645 -21.05 19.14 -7.46
C PRO A 645 -21.67 20.43 -8.03
N LYS A 646 -22.40 21.15 -7.19
CA LYS A 646 -22.96 22.46 -7.54
C LYS A 646 -21.82 23.44 -7.37
N VAL A 647 -21.23 23.82 -8.48
CA VAL A 647 -20.32 24.95 -8.53
C VAL A 647 -21.10 26.18 -8.15
N SER A 648 -20.72 26.83 -7.07
CA SER A 648 -21.32 28.08 -6.62
C SER A 648 -21.03 29.17 -7.64
N GLU A 649 -22.05 29.94 -8.03
CA GLU A 649 -21.87 31.11 -8.92
C GLU A 649 -20.84 32.09 -8.34
N GLN A 650 -20.74 32.21 -7.02
CA GLN A 650 -19.76 33.05 -6.33
C GLN A 650 -18.34 32.57 -6.51
N GLU A 651 -18.11 31.24 -6.52
CA GLU A 651 -16.80 30.65 -6.77
C GLU A 651 -16.38 30.84 -8.24
N VAL A 652 -17.31 30.69 -9.18
CA VAL A 652 -17.07 30.99 -10.60
C VAL A 652 -16.75 32.48 -10.77
N GLU A 653 -17.48 33.37 -10.11
CA GLU A 653 -17.26 34.84 -10.18
C GLU A 653 -15.91 35.21 -9.57
N SER A 654 -15.49 34.51 -8.49
CA SER A 654 -14.18 34.67 -7.88
C SER A 654 -13.06 34.34 -8.88
N LEU A 655 -13.12 33.18 -9.53
CA LEU A 655 -12.12 32.77 -10.54
C LEU A 655 -12.17 33.64 -11.80
N THR A 656 -13.39 34.08 -12.20
CA THR A 656 -13.54 34.99 -13.33
C THR A 656 -12.94 36.36 -13.03
N SER A 657 -13.04 36.85 -11.79
CA SER A 657 -12.41 38.09 -11.34
C SER A 657 -10.86 38.01 -11.36
N MET A 658 -10.33 36.82 -11.28
CA MET A 658 -8.87 36.55 -11.43
C MET A 658 -8.43 36.48 -12.89
N GLY A 659 -9.36 36.61 -13.84
CA GLY A 659 -9.06 36.67 -15.28
C GLY A 659 -9.28 35.39 -16.07
N PHE A 660 -9.86 34.35 -15.47
CA PHE A 660 -10.15 33.08 -16.15
C PHE A 660 -11.50 33.15 -16.88
N ASP A 661 -11.65 32.42 -17.99
CA ASP A 661 -12.93 32.28 -18.68
C ASP A 661 -13.97 31.58 -17.79
N ALA A 662 -15.23 32.04 -17.81
CA ALA A 662 -16.29 31.54 -16.94
C ALA A 662 -16.61 30.05 -17.19
N LYS A 663 -16.51 29.57 -18.44
CA LYS A 663 -16.71 28.13 -18.75
C LYS A 663 -15.57 27.29 -18.20
N LEU A 664 -14.36 27.76 -18.39
CA LEU A 664 -13.15 27.11 -17.92
C LEU A 664 -13.11 27.10 -16.38
N ALA A 665 -13.44 28.22 -15.72
CA ALA A 665 -13.57 28.31 -14.27
C ALA A 665 -14.62 27.33 -13.71
N LYS A 666 -15.77 27.22 -14.38
CA LYS A 666 -16.84 26.28 -14.01
C LYS A 666 -16.37 24.82 -14.15
N LYS A 667 -15.67 24.48 -15.24
CA LYS A 667 -15.09 23.17 -15.47
C LYS A 667 -14.05 22.84 -14.39
N ALA A 668 -13.13 23.75 -14.10
CA ALA A 668 -12.10 23.57 -13.08
C ALA A 668 -12.69 23.32 -11.69
N LEU A 669 -13.71 24.08 -11.31
CA LEU A 669 -14.42 23.89 -10.03
C LEU A 669 -15.17 22.56 -9.96
N LEU A 670 -15.75 22.10 -11.07
CA LEU A 670 -16.38 20.79 -11.14
C LEU A 670 -15.37 19.66 -10.95
N LEU A 671 -14.21 19.75 -11.61
CA LEU A 671 -13.13 18.76 -11.53
C LEU A 671 -12.47 18.75 -10.14
N SER A 672 -12.35 19.90 -9.49
CA SER A 672 -11.78 20.04 -8.15
C SER A 672 -12.82 19.87 -7.02
N LYS A 673 -14.03 19.38 -7.34
CA LYS A 673 -15.12 19.16 -6.37
C LYS A 673 -15.44 20.42 -5.52
N GLY A 674 -15.27 21.61 -6.10
CA GLY A 674 -15.49 22.90 -5.44
C GLY A 674 -14.30 23.46 -4.67
N ASN A 675 -13.13 22.83 -4.72
CA ASN A 675 -11.91 23.39 -4.10
C ASN A 675 -11.28 24.44 -5.01
N ILE A 676 -11.33 25.72 -4.58
CA ILE A 676 -10.84 26.87 -5.35
C ILE A 676 -9.34 26.80 -5.60
N GLU A 677 -8.52 26.35 -4.63
CA GLU A 677 -7.07 26.27 -4.77
C GLU A 677 -6.69 25.24 -5.84
N GLN A 678 -7.28 24.07 -5.82
CA GLN A 678 -7.08 23.04 -6.83
C GLN A 678 -7.64 23.45 -8.19
N ALA A 679 -8.76 24.21 -8.22
CA ALA A 679 -9.32 24.74 -9.45
C ALA A 679 -8.36 25.76 -10.10
N VAL A 680 -7.73 26.63 -9.32
CA VAL A 680 -6.73 27.58 -9.80
C VAL A 680 -5.50 26.85 -10.35
N GLU A 681 -5.01 25.83 -9.64
CA GLU A 681 -3.89 25.01 -10.08
C GLU A 681 -4.20 24.30 -11.41
N TRP A 682 -5.41 23.72 -11.52
CA TRP A 682 -5.86 23.11 -12.76
C TRP A 682 -5.96 24.10 -13.91
N LEU A 683 -6.46 25.31 -13.67
CA LEU A 683 -6.59 26.38 -14.67
C LEU A 683 -5.23 26.82 -15.23
N PHE A 684 -4.22 26.95 -14.38
CA PHE A 684 -2.87 27.26 -14.82
C PHE A 684 -2.20 26.12 -15.58
N ALA A 685 -2.52 24.87 -15.24
CA ALA A 685 -2.00 23.70 -15.93
C ALA A 685 -2.69 23.46 -17.30
N ASN A 686 -3.89 23.98 -17.54
CA ASN A 686 -4.68 23.75 -18.75
C ASN A 686 -5.16 25.05 -19.40
N PRO A 687 -4.27 25.97 -19.82
CA PRO A 687 -4.63 27.29 -20.33
C PRO A 687 -5.36 27.26 -21.68
N ASP A 688 -5.19 26.20 -22.46
CA ASP A 688 -5.75 26.06 -23.82
C ASP A 688 -7.02 25.17 -23.86
N ASP A 689 -7.55 24.77 -22.69
CA ASP A 689 -8.78 23.96 -22.60
C ASP A 689 -10.01 24.79 -23.02
N ASP A 690 -10.92 24.19 -23.78
CA ASP A 690 -12.11 24.87 -24.33
C ASP A 690 -13.26 25.06 -23.33
N GLY A 691 -13.12 24.55 -22.10
CA GLY A 691 -14.11 24.61 -21.04
C GLY A 691 -15.35 23.74 -21.31
N ASP A 692 -15.31 22.83 -22.29
CA ASP A 692 -16.43 21.92 -22.56
C ASP A 692 -16.50 20.82 -21.51
N ILE A 693 -17.57 20.81 -20.76
CA ILE A 693 -17.83 19.88 -19.66
C ILE A 693 -18.31 18.51 -20.18
N SER A 694 -18.78 18.44 -21.43
CA SER A 694 -19.44 17.23 -21.96
C SER A 694 -18.51 16.04 -22.16
N GLN A 695 -17.20 16.27 -22.27
CA GLN A 695 -16.19 15.20 -22.46
C GLN A 695 -15.52 14.74 -21.15
N ASP A 696 -15.52 15.56 -20.10
CA ASP A 696 -14.74 15.31 -18.89
C ASP A 696 -15.57 14.95 -17.65
N VAL A 697 -16.89 15.10 -17.71
CA VAL A 697 -17.76 14.58 -16.65
C VAL A 697 -17.78 13.06 -16.81
N ALA A 698 -17.08 12.36 -15.91
CA ALA A 698 -17.20 10.91 -15.81
C ALA A 698 -18.69 10.55 -15.84
N SER A 699 -19.08 9.68 -16.75
CA SER A 699 -20.46 9.18 -16.86
C SER A 699 -20.94 8.79 -15.47
N SER A 700 -22.12 9.25 -15.08
CA SER A 700 -22.67 8.91 -13.75
C SER A 700 -22.60 7.39 -13.56
N PRO A 701 -22.47 6.87 -12.33
CA PRO A 701 -22.48 5.42 -12.11
C PRO A 701 -23.66 4.73 -12.80
N GLN A 702 -24.79 5.40 -12.90
CA GLN A 702 -25.99 4.91 -13.58
C GLN A 702 -25.83 4.85 -15.12
N GLU A 703 -25.11 5.79 -15.71
CA GLU A 703 -24.78 5.77 -17.14
C GLU A 703 -23.76 4.67 -17.46
N ARG A 704 -22.75 4.50 -16.60
CA ARG A 704 -21.79 3.37 -16.72
C ARG A 704 -22.52 2.03 -16.64
N ILE A 705 -23.42 1.85 -15.66
CA ILE A 705 -24.25 0.64 -15.54
C ILE A 705 -25.02 0.38 -16.85
N LYS A 706 -25.72 1.38 -17.39
CA LYS A 706 -26.47 1.24 -18.64
C LYS A 706 -25.58 0.89 -19.84
N GLN A 707 -24.41 1.51 -19.93
CA GLN A 707 -23.43 1.24 -20.98
C GLN A 707 -22.92 -0.19 -20.93
N MET A 708 -22.57 -0.67 -19.72
CA MET A 708 -22.07 -2.03 -19.51
C MET A 708 -23.14 -3.09 -19.81
N GLU A 709 -24.39 -2.84 -19.44
CA GLU A 709 -25.51 -3.75 -19.77
C GLU A 709 -25.86 -3.77 -21.26
N SER A 710 -25.58 -2.68 -21.98
CA SER A 710 -25.81 -2.59 -23.43
C SER A 710 -24.64 -3.15 -24.27
N SER A 711 -23.45 -3.29 -23.68
CA SER A 711 -22.30 -3.89 -24.35
C SER A 711 -22.53 -5.40 -24.57
N ALA A 712 -21.87 -5.95 -25.60
CA ALA A 712 -21.99 -7.37 -25.91
C ALA A 712 -21.64 -8.22 -24.67
N ALA A 713 -22.52 -9.17 -24.32
CA ALA A 713 -22.31 -10.04 -23.19
C ALA A 713 -21.03 -10.87 -23.41
N HIS A 714 -20.03 -10.71 -22.56
CA HIS A 714 -18.89 -11.62 -22.51
C HIS A 714 -19.34 -13.03 -22.11
N SER A 715 -18.53 -14.01 -22.41
CA SER A 715 -18.74 -15.39 -21.94
C SER A 715 -18.93 -15.42 -20.41
N THR A 716 -19.73 -16.37 -19.93
CA THR A 716 -19.87 -16.66 -18.51
C THR A 716 -18.77 -17.57 -17.95
N LYS A 717 -17.89 -18.08 -18.85
CA LYS A 717 -16.79 -18.96 -18.48
C LYS A 717 -15.50 -18.18 -18.26
N TYR A 718 -14.83 -18.54 -17.19
CA TYR A 718 -13.62 -17.88 -16.73
C TYR A 718 -12.53 -18.91 -16.49
N ILE A 719 -11.30 -18.55 -16.84
CA ILE A 719 -10.09 -19.37 -16.67
C ILE A 719 -9.22 -18.72 -15.62
N LEU A 720 -8.76 -19.50 -14.64
CA LEU A 720 -7.90 -19.02 -13.56
C LEU A 720 -6.55 -18.55 -14.11
N LYS A 721 -6.17 -17.32 -13.80
CA LYS A 721 -4.96 -16.64 -14.27
C LYS A 721 -3.90 -16.54 -13.18
N GLY A 722 -4.32 -16.25 -11.95
CA GLY A 722 -3.41 -16.08 -10.83
C GLY A 722 -4.10 -16.06 -9.49
N ILE A 723 -3.31 -16.30 -8.44
CA ILE A 723 -3.77 -16.35 -7.06
C ILE A 723 -2.75 -15.63 -6.19
N ILE A 724 -3.23 -14.70 -5.36
CA ILE A 724 -2.45 -14.16 -4.25
C ILE A 724 -2.70 -15.05 -3.02
N CYS A 725 -1.64 -15.53 -2.42
CA CYS A 725 -1.67 -16.38 -1.24
C CYS A 725 -1.14 -15.64 -0.03
N HIS A 726 -1.72 -15.90 1.15
CA HIS A 726 -1.27 -15.33 2.42
C HIS A 726 -0.99 -16.42 3.46
N LYS A 727 0.24 -16.47 3.96
CA LYS A 727 0.67 -17.39 5.01
C LYS A 727 1.01 -16.58 6.26
N GLY A 728 0.24 -16.74 7.31
CA GLY A 728 0.41 -15.98 8.56
C GLY A 728 -0.74 -16.21 9.51
N VAL A 729 -0.58 -15.79 10.76
CA VAL A 729 -1.58 -15.98 11.83
C VAL A 729 -2.69 -14.93 11.75
N THR A 730 -2.34 -13.71 11.34
CA THR A 730 -3.28 -12.59 11.18
C THR A 730 -3.05 -11.94 9.81
N ILE A 731 -3.92 -11.06 9.38
CA ILE A 731 -3.75 -10.29 8.13
C ILE A 731 -2.60 -9.29 8.21
N HIS A 732 -2.28 -8.81 9.40
CA HIS A 732 -1.19 -7.85 9.66
C HIS A 732 0.14 -8.54 10.03
N SER A 733 0.23 -9.87 9.91
CA SER A 733 1.45 -10.62 10.17
C SER A 733 1.52 -11.88 9.32
N GLY A 734 2.58 -12.03 8.54
CA GLY A 734 2.75 -13.19 7.67
C GLY A 734 3.49 -12.83 6.40
N HIS A 735 3.21 -13.53 5.32
CA HIS A 735 3.86 -13.32 4.03
C HIS A 735 2.88 -13.51 2.88
N TYR A 736 2.88 -12.59 1.91
CA TYR A 736 2.12 -12.66 0.67
C TYR A 736 3.01 -13.10 -0.47
N VAL A 737 2.48 -13.94 -1.35
CA VAL A 737 3.11 -14.31 -2.62
C VAL A 737 2.07 -14.36 -3.73
N ALA A 738 2.51 -14.30 -4.99
CA ALA A 738 1.65 -14.50 -6.14
C ALA A 738 2.01 -15.80 -6.88
N PHE A 739 1.00 -16.59 -7.21
CA PHE A 739 1.10 -17.68 -8.16
C PHE A 739 0.42 -17.27 -9.46
N LEU A 740 1.14 -17.30 -10.55
CA LEU A 740 0.64 -16.88 -11.86
C LEU A 740 0.87 -17.95 -12.92
N LYS A 741 -0.09 -18.14 -13.81
CA LYS A 741 0.10 -18.94 -15.02
C LYS A 741 0.92 -18.18 -16.05
N LYS A 742 2.05 -18.74 -16.45
CA LYS A 742 2.99 -18.15 -17.41
C LYS A 742 3.39 -19.16 -18.47
N GLN A 743 3.65 -18.66 -19.68
CA GLN A 743 4.20 -19.47 -20.77
C GLN A 743 5.72 -19.58 -20.60
N ILE A 744 6.22 -20.79 -20.35
CA ILE A 744 7.65 -21.08 -20.22
C ILE A 744 7.96 -22.20 -21.22
N GLU A 745 8.89 -21.94 -22.13
CA GLU A 745 9.29 -22.89 -23.19
C GLU A 745 8.12 -23.46 -24.02
N GLY A 746 7.07 -22.61 -24.20
CA GLY A 746 5.88 -22.98 -24.97
C GLY A 746 4.83 -23.81 -24.21
N GLN A 747 5.02 -24.01 -22.89
CA GLN A 747 4.06 -24.68 -22.03
C GLN A 747 3.53 -23.71 -20.98
N GLU A 748 2.24 -23.82 -20.63
CA GLU A 748 1.65 -23.07 -19.54
C GLU A 748 2.01 -23.74 -18.22
N ASN A 749 2.64 -22.95 -17.33
CA ASN A 749 3.11 -23.43 -16.03
C ASN A 749 2.68 -22.46 -14.91
N TRP A 750 2.47 -22.99 -13.72
CA TRP A 750 2.38 -22.18 -12.52
C TRP A 750 3.76 -21.69 -12.09
N VAL A 751 3.89 -20.39 -11.90
CA VAL A 751 5.12 -19.72 -11.43
C VAL A 751 4.82 -19.04 -10.11
N LEU A 752 5.66 -19.32 -9.12
CA LEU A 752 5.65 -18.67 -7.82
C LEU A 752 6.53 -17.41 -7.86
N PHE A 753 5.92 -16.28 -7.59
CA PHE A 753 6.58 -15.00 -7.34
C PHE A 753 6.60 -14.75 -5.84
N ASN A 754 7.75 -15.00 -5.25
CA ASN A 754 8.03 -14.81 -3.83
C ASN A 754 9.06 -13.70 -3.68
N ASP A 755 8.59 -12.46 -3.61
CA ASP A 755 9.38 -11.25 -3.68
C ASP A 755 10.33 -11.27 -4.91
N GLU A 756 11.67 -11.19 -4.71
CA GLU A 756 12.64 -11.28 -5.81
C GLU A 756 12.87 -12.70 -6.34
N LYS A 757 12.39 -13.72 -5.63
CA LYS A 757 12.57 -15.13 -6.04
C LYS A 757 11.42 -15.57 -6.93
N VAL A 758 11.73 -15.92 -8.16
CA VAL A 758 10.74 -16.38 -9.14
C VAL A 758 11.11 -17.80 -9.58
N VAL A 759 10.20 -18.75 -9.34
CA VAL A 759 10.48 -20.18 -9.55
C VAL A 759 9.28 -20.91 -10.16
N LEU A 760 9.54 -22.06 -10.79
CA LEU A 760 8.47 -22.97 -11.18
C LEU A 760 7.81 -23.58 -9.95
N ALA A 761 6.47 -23.51 -9.89
CA ALA A 761 5.70 -24.19 -8.88
C ALA A 761 5.63 -25.71 -9.15
N ASN A 762 5.59 -26.49 -8.08
CA ASN A 762 5.44 -27.94 -8.12
C ASN A 762 4.06 -28.37 -7.55
N GLU A 763 3.80 -29.68 -7.45
CA GLU A 763 2.54 -30.21 -6.89
C GLU A 763 2.33 -29.83 -5.42
N GLU A 764 3.40 -29.65 -4.66
CA GLU A 764 3.32 -29.22 -3.25
C GLU A 764 2.91 -27.76 -3.15
N SER A 765 3.43 -26.92 -4.08
CA SER A 765 3.02 -25.53 -4.20
C SER A 765 1.51 -25.40 -4.45
N ILE A 766 0.93 -26.27 -5.29
CA ILE A 766 -0.54 -26.29 -5.54
C ILE A 766 -1.31 -26.61 -4.26
N LYS A 767 -0.86 -27.60 -3.47
CA LYS A 767 -1.48 -27.92 -2.17
C LYS A 767 -1.35 -26.77 -1.17
N GLU A 768 -0.27 -25.99 -1.26
CA GLU A 768 -0.08 -24.81 -0.42
C GLU A 768 -1.02 -23.67 -0.83
N ILE A 769 -1.29 -23.50 -2.14
CA ILE A 769 -2.29 -22.55 -2.65
C ILE A 769 -3.67 -22.85 -2.06
N GLU A 770 -4.11 -24.13 -2.02
CA GLU A 770 -5.41 -24.50 -1.47
C GLU A 770 -5.57 -24.05 0.00
N LYS A 771 -4.49 -24.10 0.78
CA LYS A 771 -4.49 -23.67 2.19
C LYS A 771 -4.42 -22.16 2.37
N THR A 772 -3.74 -21.46 1.48
CA THR A 772 -3.31 -20.08 1.69
C THR A 772 -3.91 -19.08 0.68
N GLY A 773 -4.61 -19.55 -0.37
CA GLY A 773 -5.22 -18.71 -1.40
C GLY A 773 -6.15 -17.66 -0.81
N TYR A 774 -5.91 -16.39 -1.15
CA TYR A 774 -6.58 -15.23 -0.57
C TYR A 774 -7.32 -14.38 -1.60
N ILE A 775 -6.73 -14.16 -2.78
CA ILE A 775 -7.37 -13.46 -3.90
C ILE A 775 -7.18 -14.32 -5.15
N TYR A 776 -8.27 -14.58 -5.87
CA TYR A 776 -8.27 -15.35 -7.10
C TYR A 776 -8.64 -14.42 -8.26
N VAL A 777 -7.84 -14.45 -9.33
CA VAL A 777 -8.07 -13.64 -10.53
C VAL A 777 -8.29 -14.56 -11.72
N PHE A 778 -9.46 -14.43 -12.31
CA PHE A 778 -9.90 -15.20 -13.47
C PHE A 778 -10.01 -14.31 -14.70
N GLU A 779 -9.64 -14.83 -15.86
CA GLU A 779 -9.78 -14.19 -17.16
C GLU A 779 -10.97 -14.77 -17.91
N ASN A 780 -11.75 -13.92 -18.57
CA ASN A 780 -12.87 -14.39 -19.39
C ASN A 780 -12.35 -15.25 -20.54
N SER A 781 -13.00 -16.40 -20.81
CA SER A 781 -12.54 -17.40 -21.79
C SER A 781 -12.55 -16.94 -23.24
N GLU A 782 -13.14 -15.76 -23.55
CA GLU A 782 -13.19 -15.19 -24.89
C GLU A 782 -12.09 -14.14 -25.16
N LEU A 783 -11.24 -13.84 -24.17
CA LEU A 783 -10.09 -12.94 -24.32
C LEU A 783 -8.84 -13.67 -24.79
#